data_b9948791dd19627e275def5484b7a04e
#
_entry.id   b9948791dd19627e275def5484b7a04e
#
_cell.length_a   1.000
_cell.length_b   1.000
_cell.length_c   1.000
_cell.angle_alpha   90.00
_cell.angle_beta   90.00
_cell.angle_gamma   90.00
#
_symmetry.space_group_name_H-M   'P 1'
#
loop_
_entity.id
_entity.type
_entity.pdbx_description
1 polymer ?
#
loop_
_entity_poly.entity_id
_entity_poly.type
_entity_poly.pdbx_seq_one_letter_code
_entity_poly.pdbx_strand_id
1 'polypeptide(L)'
;MSKKRTTRTNKKRTAGVKANTVVKPTPDTSEKVTDVKPVEVSKKADIVEPKETAEKVVAVKPAPEVKIAPAKKATTKKATATKLTTATSKKTTTAKTEIKTTVEPKTTAEKVVAAASAPEVKTAPAKKATTKKATAAKSTTATSKKAATAKSETTTEKVATKPASTKKTASTKKATTKKTTTTKTKTTAKPKSVKSETPVEAKPTEVIQEVPVEKPQPIDLGPRRSVAFIGSECYPFVKTGGLGDVMSALPKSLAKLNMDVKVIIPRYKCIPQKFQEKMEYKGSFYMDLCADGKQYYVGIMEYQEDGVVYDFIDNDEFFSWGNPYTNLIDDIPKFCYFSKAALAALNYLNWTPDVVHCHDWQAALVPLYLRTSFKDTNVGRAGAVLTIHNLRFQGIYDRKTIQYWSDLPDYVFNKDCMTQNWLDANMLKGGITYCNKLTTVSNTYAGEIQTEEYGEGLEEHLRYHSSKILGIVNGIDTDIWNPATDKLLAAQYDSQSVIKNKKANKKALQESLGLEVDDHKIVIGLISRLTNQKGLDLVNDVIPSIMDEHTQVVVLGTGDAMYEDAFRYYENKYKGNFCAYIAYNENVAHNIYAGCDALLVPSRFEPCGLTQLISMRYGSIPIVRETGGLKDTVQPYNLFDNTGNGFTFDRYESGLLYDAINRAKTLYFENRKYWDEMVVRDMNKDVSWQQSAKQYKDMYVELTPKY
;
A
#
# COMPACT_ATOMS: atom_id res chain seq x y z
N MET A 1 -37.14 -14.99 55.73
CA MET A 1 -37.09 -14.24 57.02
C MET A 1 -36.00 -13.20 56.80
N SER A 2 -36.35 -12.02 56.46
CA SER A 2 -36.87 -10.88 57.20
C SER A 2 -35.80 -10.06 57.87
N LYS A 3 -35.69 -8.85 57.36
CA LYS A 3 -35.66 -7.49 57.93
C LYS A 3 -34.26 -6.87 58.02
N LYS A 4 -34.04 -5.78 57.28
CA LYS A 4 -34.36 -4.34 57.41
C LYS A 4 -33.26 -3.57 58.15
N ARG A 5 -32.66 -2.61 57.38
CA ARG A 5 -32.74 -1.13 57.52
C ARG A 5 -32.14 -0.54 58.78
N THR A 6 -31.22 0.40 58.67
CA THR A 6 -31.51 1.84 58.88
C THR A 6 -30.31 2.74 58.57
N THR A 7 -30.64 3.82 57.96
CA THR A 7 -30.00 5.12 57.69
C THR A 7 -29.74 5.98 58.94
N ARG A 8 -28.71 6.89 58.83
CA ARG A 8 -28.71 8.32 59.33
C ARG A 8 -27.31 8.91 59.12
N THR A 9 -27.11 9.87 58.28
CA THR A 9 -27.31 11.32 58.23
C THR A 9 -26.64 12.17 59.30
N ASN A 10 -25.83 13.13 58.81
CA ASN A 10 -25.60 14.53 59.26
C ASN A 10 -24.58 14.78 60.39
N LYS A 11 -23.73 15.75 60.34
CA LYS A 11 -23.74 17.18 60.01
C LYS A 11 -22.39 17.86 60.36
N LYS A 12 -21.93 18.73 59.51
CA LYS A 12 -21.28 20.03 59.70
C LYS A 12 -20.61 20.45 61.01
N ARG A 13 -19.40 21.06 60.85
CA ARG A 13 -18.99 22.39 61.38
C ARG A 13 -17.56 22.69 60.88
N THR A 14 -17.33 23.63 60.01
CA THR A 14 -17.11 25.09 60.02
C THR A 14 -16.27 25.64 61.17
N ALA A 15 -15.19 26.30 60.81
CA ALA A 15 -14.53 27.54 61.21
C ALA A 15 -13.05 27.43 60.84
N GLY A 16 -12.35 28.35 60.21
CA GLY A 16 -12.58 29.73 59.87
C GLY A 16 -11.31 30.52 60.11
N VAL A 17 -10.98 31.43 59.14
CA VAL A 17 -10.24 32.71 59.36
C VAL A 17 -8.72 32.60 59.35
N LYS A 18 -7.93 33.41 58.62
CA LYS A 18 -7.86 34.71 57.89
C LYS A 18 -6.55 34.74 57.11
N ALA A 19 -6.48 35.12 55.92
CA ALA A 19 -6.12 36.38 55.25
C ALA A 19 -5.01 37.23 55.85
N ASN A 20 -4.02 37.52 55.02
CA ASN A 20 -3.33 38.84 54.81
C ASN A 20 -2.17 38.59 53.81
N THR A 21 -1.90 39.29 52.81
CA THR A 21 -1.99 40.65 52.31
C THR A 21 -0.83 40.80 51.32
N VAL A 22 -1.16 41.11 50.13
CA VAL A 22 -0.55 41.94 49.07
C VAL A 22 0.66 42.78 49.47
N VAL A 23 1.70 42.78 48.64
CA VAL A 23 2.50 43.95 48.23
C VAL A 23 3.10 43.73 46.83
N LYS A 24 2.69 44.59 45.89
CA LYS A 24 3.49 45.05 44.73
C LYS A 24 4.33 46.25 45.17
N PRO A 25 5.47 46.52 44.55
CA PRO A 25 5.57 47.75 43.76
C PRO A 25 6.37 47.64 42.45
N THR A 26 5.95 48.36 41.46
CA THR A 26 6.73 49.07 40.44
C THR A 26 7.03 50.48 40.97
N PRO A 27 7.87 51.40 40.37
CA PRO A 27 8.33 51.45 38.98
C PRO A 27 9.77 52.03 38.74
N ASP A 28 10.18 51.99 37.48
CA ASP A 28 10.77 53.08 36.69
C ASP A 28 12.24 53.52 36.97
N THR A 29 13.03 53.44 35.94
CA THR A 29 13.77 54.61 35.37
C THR A 29 14.31 54.31 33.96
N SER A 30 13.95 55.19 33.12
CA SER A 30 14.36 55.47 31.74
C SER A 30 15.85 55.83 31.60
N GLU A 31 16.47 55.38 30.51
CA GLU A 31 17.41 56.25 29.78
C GLU A 31 17.39 55.96 28.28
N LYS A 32 17.25 57.04 27.53
CA LYS A 32 17.29 57.21 26.08
C LYS A 32 18.73 57.16 25.56
N VAL A 33 18.84 56.92 24.27
CA VAL A 33 19.72 57.52 23.24
C VAL A 33 20.13 56.42 22.23
N THR A 34 20.09 56.52 20.94
CA THR A 34 19.79 57.46 19.86
C THR A 34 19.71 56.69 18.54
N ASP A 35 18.92 57.28 17.65
CA ASP A 35 18.81 56.96 16.22
C ASP A 35 20.13 56.98 15.48
N VAL A 36 20.33 56.01 14.55
CA VAL A 36 21.07 56.23 13.34
C VAL A 36 20.31 55.64 12.14
N LYS A 37 19.90 56.54 11.25
CA LYS A 37 19.21 56.29 9.99
C LYS A 37 20.19 55.74 8.89
N PRO A 38 19.63 55.16 7.82
CA PRO A 38 20.36 54.38 6.84
C PRO A 38 21.02 55.25 5.74
N VAL A 39 22.10 54.74 5.18
CA VAL A 39 22.75 55.32 4.01
C VAL A 39 22.35 54.55 2.76
N GLU A 40 21.59 55.21 1.88
CA GLU A 40 21.43 54.81 0.46
C GLU A 40 22.75 54.96 -0.28
N VAL A 41 23.13 53.95 -1.05
CA VAL A 41 24.00 54.13 -2.20
C VAL A 41 23.37 53.48 -3.44
N SER A 42 23.01 54.38 -4.33
CA SER A 42 22.47 54.10 -5.65
C SER A 42 23.55 53.81 -6.66
N LYS A 43 23.19 53.03 -7.68
CA LYS A 43 23.49 53.11 -9.14
C LYS A 43 24.35 52.04 -9.75
N LYS A 44 23.67 51.32 -10.68
CA LYS A 44 24.02 51.00 -12.06
C LYS A 44 25.35 50.26 -12.38
N ALA A 45 25.18 49.05 -12.88
CA ALA A 45 25.94 48.56 -14.05
C ALA A 45 25.13 47.43 -14.73
N ASP A 46 24.69 47.67 -15.84
CA ASP A 46 24.82 47.14 -17.21
C ASP A 46 24.62 45.63 -17.35
N ILE A 47 23.54 45.36 -18.10
CA ILE A 47 23.16 44.11 -18.75
C ILE A 47 24.26 43.76 -19.79
N VAL A 48 24.86 42.57 -19.68
CA VAL A 48 25.60 41.93 -20.76
C VAL A 48 25.03 40.51 -20.91
N GLU A 49 24.33 40.27 -22.02
CA GLU A 49 24.00 38.95 -22.54
C GLU A 49 25.28 38.18 -22.90
N PRO A 50 25.37 36.89 -22.60
CA PRO A 50 26.36 36.06 -23.31
C PRO A 50 25.69 35.30 -24.45
N LYS A 51 26.31 35.48 -25.59
CA LYS A 51 26.06 34.84 -26.88
C LYS A 51 26.17 33.31 -26.78
N GLU A 52 25.25 32.67 -27.51
CA GLU A 52 25.32 31.25 -27.91
C GLU A 52 26.69 30.94 -28.55
N THR A 53 27.34 29.91 -28.01
CA THR A 53 28.36 29.16 -28.73
C THR A 53 27.88 27.71 -28.86
N ALA A 54 27.53 27.36 -30.09
CA ALA A 54 27.20 26.01 -30.51
C ALA A 54 28.47 25.13 -30.44
N GLU A 55 28.52 24.17 -29.55
CA GLU A 55 29.49 23.08 -29.60
C GLU A 55 28.89 21.84 -30.26
N LYS A 56 29.62 21.41 -31.30
CA LYS A 56 29.33 20.25 -32.13
C LYS A 56 29.35 18.96 -31.33
N VAL A 57 28.22 18.24 -31.36
CA VAL A 57 28.15 16.84 -30.93
C VAL A 57 28.93 15.99 -31.95
N VAL A 58 30.04 15.43 -31.52
CA VAL A 58 30.80 14.40 -32.25
C VAL A 58 30.17 13.05 -31.95
N ALA A 59 29.60 12.43 -32.98
CA ALA A 59 29.06 11.08 -32.94
C ALA A 59 30.18 10.05 -32.71
N VAL A 60 30.13 9.33 -31.63
CA VAL A 60 30.98 8.18 -31.35
C VAL A 60 30.35 6.94 -31.99
N LYS A 61 31.06 6.32 -32.93
CA LYS A 61 30.69 5.04 -33.58
C LYS A 61 30.77 3.90 -32.59
N PRO A 62 29.89 2.90 -32.70
CA PRO A 62 29.97 1.68 -31.88
C PRO A 62 31.15 0.79 -32.31
N ALA A 63 31.79 0.17 -31.32
CA ALA A 63 32.89 -0.77 -31.48
C ALA A 63 32.38 -2.12 -32.04
N PRO A 64 33.25 -2.89 -32.75
CA PRO A 64 32.83 -4.06 -33.52
C PRO A 64 32.57 -5.30 -32.65
N GLU A 65 31.56 -6.07 -33.06
CA GLU A 65 31.21 -7.40 -32.52
C GLU A 65 32.39 -8.39 -32.61
N VAL A 66 32.71 -9.02 -31.49
CA VAL A 66 33.63 -10.16 -31.46
C VAL A 66 32.79 -11.44 -31.64
N LYS A 67 32.92 -12.07 -32.81
CA LYS A 67 32.36 -13.40 -33.11
C LYS A 67 33.20 -14.46 -32.41
N ILE A 68 32.58 -15.19 -31.48
CA ILE A 68 33.16 -16.42 -30.89
C ILE A 68 32.71 -17.62 -31.72
N ALA A 69 33.67 -18.32 -32.30
CA ALA A 69 33.47 -19.56 -33.04
C ALA A 69 33.35 -20.78 -32.09
N PRO A 70 32.61 -21.86 -32.47
CA PRO A 70 32.32 -22.97 -31.57
C PRO A 70 33.52 -23.94 -31.40
N ALA A 71 33.81 -24.29 -30.15
CA ALA A 71 34.84 -25.25 -29.79
C ALA A 71 34.39 -26.71 -30.03
N LYS A 72 35.25 -27.48 -30.69
CA LYS A 72 35.09 -28.91 -30.99
C LYS A 72 35.30 -29.78 -29.75
N LYS A 73 34.49 -30.86 -29.64
CA LYS A 73 34.64 -32.00 -28.72
C LYS A 73 36.04 -32.62 -28.82
N ALA A 74 36.68 -32.91 -27.69
CA ALA A 74 37.77 -33.83 -27.59
C ALA A 74 37.60 -34.78 -26.42
N THR A 75 37.88 -36.02 -26.70
CA THR A 75 37.68 -37.27 -25.99
C THR A 75 38.65 -37.49 -24.82
N THR A 76 38.16 -38.23 -23.84
CA THR A 76 38.85 -38.87 -22.70
C THR A 76 40.17 -39.57 -23.02
N LYS A 77 41.17 -39.39 -22.11
CA LYS A 77 42.14 -40.47 -21.77
C LYS A 77 42.66 -40.34 -20.32
N LYS A 78 42.71 -41.49 -19.68
CA LYS A 78 43.12 -41.88 -18.33
C LYS A 78 44.65 -42.01 -18.22
N ALA A 79 45.31 -41.56 -17.14
CA ALA A 79 46.56 -42.11 -16.55
C ALA A 79 46.91 -41.27 -15.30
N THR A 80 46.97 -41.83 -14.17
CA THR A 80 47.98 -42.62 -13.42
C THR A 80 48.83 -41.72 -12.50
N ALA A 81 48.86 -42.09 -11.22
CA ALA A 81 49.54 -41.50 -10.08
C ALA A 81 51.08 -41.56 -10.15
N THR A 82 51.75 -40.61 -9.51
CA THR A 82 53.09 -40.84 -8.92
C THR A 82 53.32 -39.95 -7.71
N LYS A 83 53.81 -40.58 -6.64
CA LYS A 83 54.33 -40.02 -5.37
C LYS A 83 55.71 -39.39 -5.57
N LEU A 84 56.09 -38.42 -4.68
CA LEU A 84 57.38 -38.32 -3.99
C LEU A 84 57.36 -37.06 -3.12
N THR A 85 57.38 -37.09 -1.83
CA THR A 85 58.37 -37.24 -0.72
C THR A 85 59.26 -36.02 -0.48
N THR A 86 59.22 -35.57 0.78
CA THR A 86 60.28 -35.09 1.74
C THR A 86 60.95 -33.75 1.44
N ALA A 87 61.25 -32.88 2.40
CA ALA A 87 61.84 -33.00 3.75
C ALA A 87 61.79 -31.68 4.50
N THR A 88 61.60 -31.72 5.80
CA THR A 88 62.43 -31.31 6.94
C THR A 88 62.93 -29.86 7.01
N SER A 89 62.81 -29.11 8.10
CA SER A 89 63.38 -29.31 9.45
C SER A 89 63.02 -28.17 10.41
N LYS A 90 62.73 -28.53 11.64
CA LYS A 90 63.36 -28.16 12.96
C LYS A 90 63.13 -26.71 13.44
N LYS A 91 62.77 -26.48 14.64
CA LYS A 91 62.92 -26.83 16.06
C LYS A 91 62.59 -25.54 16.83
N THR A 92 62.06 -25.43 18.02
CA THR A 92 62.27 -25.99 19.33
C THR A 92 61.23 -25.43 20.32
N THR A 93 60.54 -26.26 21.08
CA THR A 93 60.51 -26.48 22.52
C THR A 93 60.06 -25.31 23.42
N THR A 94 59.22 -25.42 24.41
CA THR A 94 58.94 -26.33 25.57
C THR A 94 57.72 -25.74 26.28
N ALA A 95 56.88 -26.30 27.07
CA ALA A 95 56.62 -27.51 27.79
C ALA A 95 55.33 -27.33 28.60
N LYS A 96 54.55 -28.41 28.66
CA LYS A 96 53.82 -29.00 29.78
C LYS A 96 52.90 -28.18 30.69
N THR A 97 51.60 -28.51 30.77
CA THR A 97 51.13 -29.49 31.76
C THR A 97 49.71 -29.97 31.39
N GLU A 98 49.50 -31.27 31.46
CA GLU A 98 48.27 -32.03 31.26
C GLU A 98 47.27 -31.86 32.41
N ILE A 99 45.95 -31.86 32.09
CA ILE A 99 44.94 -32.65 32.81
C ILE A 99 43.86 -33.07 31.81
N LYS A 100 43.64 -34.38 31.71
CA LYS A 100 42.63 -35.09 30.98
C LYS A 100 41.24 -34.91 31.57
N THR A 101 40.20 -34.66 30.77
CA THR A 101 38.95 -35.40 30.90
C THR A 101 38.22 -35.40 29.54
N THR A 102 37.96 -36.57 29.06
CA THR A 102 37.25 -36.97 27.85
C THR A 102 35.75 -36.74 27.99
N VAL A 103 35.11 -36.05 27.03
CA VAL A 103 33.78 -36.39 26.45
C VAL A 103 33.70 -35.74 25.09
N GLU A 104 33.56 -36.53 24.06
CA GLU A 104 33.21 -36.08 22.69
C GLU A 104 31.75 -35.61 22.62
N PRO A 105 31.46 -34.59 21.81
CA PRO A 105 30.19 -34.57 21.09
C PRO A 105 30.39 -34.54 19.57
N LYS A 106 29.70 -35.41 18.91
CA LYS A 106 29.54 -35.49 17.44
C LYS A 106 28.92 -34.20 16.91
N THR A 107 29.65 -33.52 16.05
CA THR A 107 29.14 -32.44 15.20
C THR A 107 28.48 -33.02 13.96
N THR A 108 27.20 -32.77 13.78
CA THR A 108 26.53 -32.78 12.51
C THR A 108 26.13 -31.32 12.17
N ALA A 109 26.86 -30.74 11.24
CA ALA A 109 26.52 -29.45 10.66
C ALA A 109 25.43 -29.68 9.58
N GLU A 110 24.21 -29.25 9.85
CA GLU A 110 23.18 -29.08 8.82
C GLU A 110 23.07 -27.60 8.45
N LYS A 111 23.28 -27.35 7.17
CA LYS A 111 22.97 -26.08 6.51
C LYS A 111 21.45 -25.91 6.49
N VAL A 112 20.94 -24.93 7.20
CA VAL A 112 19.55 -24.48 7.05
C VAL A 112 19.53 -23.36 6.02
N VAL A 113 19.00 -23.67 4.85
CA VAL A 113 18.59 -22.67 3.85
C VAL A 113 17.17 -22.29 4.20
N ALA A 114 16.96 -21.02 4.55
CA ALA A 114 15.64 -20.48 4.82
C ALA A 114 14.89 -20.27 3.49
N ALA A 115 13.95 -21.16 3.20
CA ALA A 115 12.86 -20.91 2.27
C ALA A 115 11.56 -21.24 3.00
N ALA A 116 10.72 -20.25 3.20
CA ALA A 116 9.37 -20.44 3.70
C ALA A 116 8.52 -21.08 2.60
N SER A 117 8.26 -22.39 2.71
CA SER A 117 7.22 -23.06 1.95
C SER A 117 6.55 -24.11 2.84
N ALA A 118 5.24 -24.18 2.77
CA ALA A 118 4.35 -25.08 3.49
C ALA A 118 4.67 -26.57 3.17
N PRO A 119 4.29 -27.53 4.04
CA PRO A 119 4.67 -28.92 3.88
C PRO A 119 3.88 -29.60 2.74
N GLU A 120 4.60 -30.09 1.74
CA GLU A 120 4.11 -31.04 0.75
C GLU A 120 3.91 -32.42 1.37
N VAL A 121 2.69 -32.95 1.20
CA VAL A 121 2.39 -34.37 1.45
C VAL A 121 2.99 -35.19 0.30
N LYS A 122 4.09 -35.90 0.55
CA LYS A 122 4.68 -36.86 -0.39
C LYS A 122 3.87 -38.13 -0.40
N THR A 123 3.18 -38.41 -1.50
CA THR A 123 2.70 -39.73 -1.87
C THR A 123 3.85 -40.53 -2.54
N ALA A 124 4.20 -41.65 -1.97
CA ALA A 124 5.22 -42.57 -2.49
C ALA A 124 4.72 -43.34 -3.72
N PRO A 125 5.59 -43.69 -4.69
CA PRO A 125 5.16 -44.37 -5.92
C PRO A 125 4.94 -45.85 -5.70
N ALA A 126 3.82 -46.36 -6.26
CA ALA A 126 3.43 -47.76 -6.27
C ALA A 126 4.40 -48.61 -7.11
N LYS A 127 5.00 -49.65 -6.53
CA LYS A 127 5.70 -50.71 -7.22
C LYS A 127 4.70 -51.71 -7.77
N LYS A 128 4.79 -52.02 -9.08
CA LYS A 128 4.14 -53.14 -9.78
C LYS A 128 4.55 -54.45 -9.13
N ALA A 129 3.57 -55.29 -8.79
CA ALA A 129 3.77 -56.73 -8.61
C ALA A 129 2.62 -57.50 -9.23
N THR A 130 3.00 -58.52 -9.93
CA THR A 130 2.29 -59.45 -10.83
C THR A 130 1.29 -60.36 -10.12
N THR A 131 0.26 -60.69 -10.89
CA THR A 131 -0.79 -61.69 -10.74
C THR A 131 -0.37 -63.03 -10.15
N LYS A 132 -1.21 -63.60 -9.25
CA LYS A 132 -1.60 -65.03 -9.22
C LYS A 132 -3.00 -65.22 -8.62
N LYS A 133 -3.73 -66.13 -9.30
CA LYS A 133 -5.09 -66.60 -9.19
C LYS A 133 -5.25 -67.60 -8.06
N ALA A 134 -6.35 -67.61 -7.30
CA ALA A 134 -7.10 -68.78 -6.80
C ALA A 134 -8.29 -68.35 -5.93
N THR A 135 -9.46 -68.66 -6.41
CA THR A 135 -10.57 -69.55 -5.96
C THR A 135 -11.25 -69.28 -4.64
N ALA A 136 -12.49 -69.00 -4.83
CA ALA A 136 -13.78 -69.24 -4.14
C ALA A 136 -13.83 -69.88 -2.75
N ALA A 137 -14.71 -69.32 -1.88
CA ALA A 137 -15.67 -70.09 -1.13
C ALA A 137 -16.80 -69.17 -0.54
N LYS A 138 -17.99 -69.70 -0.64
CA LYS A 138 -19.30 -69.24 -0.21
C LYS A 138 -19.47 -69.26 1.31
N SER A 139 -20.37 -68.40 1.85
CA SER A 139 -21.64 -68.79 2.57
C SER A 139 -22.16 -67.57 3.31
N THR A 140 -23.35 -67.17 2.99
CA THR A 140 -24.67 -67.42 3.58
C THR A 140 -24.88 -66.76 4.93
N THR A 141 -25.83 -65.98 4.99
CA THR A 141 -27.24 -65.88 5.49
C THR A 141 -27.30 -64.87 6.65
N ALA A 142 -28.32 -64.14 6.92
CA ALA A 142 -29.67 -63.92 6.46
C ALA A 142 -30.29 -62.77 7.30
N THR A 143 -31.30 -62.14 6.71
CA THR A 143 -32.59 -61.68 7.28
C THR A 143 -32.59 -60.70 8.44
N SER A 144 -33.46 -59.68 8.51
CA SER A 144 -34.85 -59.52 8.08
C SER A 144 -35.33 -58.06 8.29
N LYS A 145 -36.11 -57.56 7.35
CA LYS A 145 -37.51 -57.04 7.46
C LYS A 145 -37.76 -55.90 8.44
N LYS A 146 -38.52 -54.82 8.12
CA LYS A 146 -39.75 -54.56 7.32
C LYS A 146 -39.91 -53.03 7.26
N ALA A 147 -40.16 -52.39 6.18
CA ALA A 147 -41.37 -52.07 5.45
C ALA A 147 -42.37 -51.17 6.20
N ALA A 148 -42.61 -50.00 5.59
CA ALA A 148 -43.99 -49.62 5.23
C ALA A 148 -43.97 -48.39 4.32
N THR A 149 -44.46 -48.60 3.17
CA THR A 149 -45.04 -47.84 2.09
C THR A 149 -46.16 -46.86 2.51
N ALA A 150 -46.25 -45.73 1.83
CA ALA A 150 -47.53 -45.22 1.31
C ALA A 150 -47.27 -44.28 0.11
N LYS A 151 -47.89 -44.67 -1.00
CA LYS A 151 -48.09 -43.97 -2.25
C LYS A 151 -49.26 -42.99 -2.16
N SER A 152 -49.29 -41.96 -3.03
CA SER A 152 -50.38 -41.66 -4.01
C SER A 152 -49.98 -40.38 -4.71
N GLU A 153 -49.69 -40.41 -5.99
CA GLU A 153 -50.55 -40.30 -7.17
C GLU A 153 -50.99 -38.85 -7.47
N THR A 154 -50.36 -38.37 -8.51
CA THR A 154 -50.80 -37.78 -9.79
C THR A 154 -52.20 -37.17 -9.88
N THR A 155 -52.27 -35.93 -10.35
CA THR A 155 -53.14 -35.62 -11.50
C THR A 155 -52.63 -34.37 -12.26
N THR A 156 -52.47 -34.58 -13.54
CA THR A 156 -52.28 -33.60 -14.63
C THR A 156 -53.62 -33.05 -15.04
N GLU A 157 -53.66 -31.73 -15.35
CA GLU A 157 -54.59 -31.27 -16.40
C GLU A 157 -54.06 -30.03 -17.13
N LYS A 158 -53.92 -30.21 -18.42
CA LYS A 158 -53.74 -29.18 -19.45
C LYS A 158 -55.10 -28.66 -19.86
N VAL A 159 -55.25 -27.36 -20.03
CA VAL A 159 -56.11 -26.81 -21.10
C VAL A 159 -55.53 -25.52 -21.65
N ALA A 160 -55.32 -25.55 -22.96
CA ALA A 160 -55.03 -24.40 -23.80
C ALA A 160 -56.35 -23.78 -24.30
N THR A 161 -56.38 -22.48 -24.50
CA THR A 161 -56.94 -21.87 -25.75
C THR A 161 -56.85 -20.34 -25.70
N LYS A 162 -56.41 -19.80 -26.84
CA LYS A 162 -56.59 -18.42 -27.35
C LYS A 162 -57.92 -18.36 -28.13
N PRO A 163 -58.34 -17.24 -28.78
CA PRO A 163 -58.33 -15.78 -28.53
C PRO A 163 -59.70 -15.11 -28.82
N ALA A 164 -59.81 -13.79 -28.68
CA ALA A 164 -60.61 -12.83 -29.48
C ALA A 164 -60.89 -11.56 -28.67
N SER A 165 -60.45 -10.42 -29.04
CA SER A 165 -60.90 -9.42 -30.03
C SER A 165 -62.11 -8.55 -29.65
N THR A 166 -61.90 -7.24 -29.94
CA THR A 166 -62.88 -6.16 -30.17
C THR A 166 -63.35 -5.38 -28.93
N LYS A 167 -63.46 -4.06 -28.91
CA LYS A 167 -63.60 -2.94 -29.83
C LYS A 167 -63.62 -1.62 -29.03
N LYS A 168 -62.93 -0.56 -29.53
CA LYS A 168 -63.42 0.77 -29.92
C LYS A 168 -64.34 1.57 -29.00
N THR A 169 -63.91 2.81 -28.72
CA THR A 169 -64.50 4.13 -29.18
C THR A 169 -63.57 5.24 -28.68
N ALA A 170 -62.95 6.10 -29.40
CA ALA A 170 -63.24 7.12 -30.40
C ALA A 170 -63.95 8.35 -29.81
N SER A 171 -63.26 9.50 -29.84
CA SER A 171 -63.73 10.80 -30.45
C SER A 171 -62.61 11.85 -30.12
N THR A 172 -61.97 12.33 -31.15
CA THR A 172 -62.15 13.45 -32.06
C THR A 172 -62.17 14.81 -31.38
N LYS A 173 -61.37 15.78 -31.75
CA LYS A 173 -61.23 16.62 -32.99
C LYS A 173 -60.20 17.72 -32.65
N LYS A 174 -59.48 18.41 -33.41
CA LYS A 174 -59.23 18.74 -34.84
C LYS A 174 -58.15 19.82 -34.82
N ALA A 175 -57.07 19.70 -35.41
CA ALA A 175 -56.61 20.16 -36.73
C ALA A 175 -56.75 21.65 -37.01
N THR A 176 -55.63 22.32 -37.27
CA THR A 176 -55.50 23.02 -38.54
C THR A 176 -54.03 23.34 -38.88
N THR A 177 -53.68 22.94 -40.05
CA THR A 177 -52.51 23.14 -40.89
C THR A 177 -52.36 24.56 -41.38
N LYS A 178 -51.13 25.05 -41.63
CA LYS A 178 -50.79 25.63 -42.97
C LYS A 178 -49.28 25.77 -43.16
N LYS A 179 -48.86 25.12 -44.14
CA LYS A 179 -47.74 25.19 -45.06
C LYS A 179 -47.48 26.60 -45.66
N THR A 180 -46.24 26.91 -45.97
CA THR A 180 -45.60 27.06 -47.30
C THR A 180 -44.47 28.10 -47.17
N THR A 181 -43.38 28.21 -47.78
CA THR A 181 -42.63 27.59 -48.88
C THR A 181 -41.31 28.41 -48.99
N THR A 182 -40.25 27.72 -49.24
CA THR A 182 -39.00 28.09 -49.92
C THR A 182 -38.92 29.43 -50.64
N THR A 183 -37.81 30.16 -50.59
CA THR A 183 -36.98 30.44 -51.79
C THR A 183 -35.56 30.92 -51.43
N LYS A 184 -34.60 30.37 -52.16
CA LYS A 184 -33.18 30.79 -52.26
C LYS A 184 -33.04 32.10 -52.96
N THR A 185 -32.08 32.96 -52.64
CA THR A 185 -31.13 33.48 -53.68
C THR A 185 -29.90 34.12 -53.08
N LYS A 186 -28.78 33.91 -53.75
CA LYS A 186 -27.45 34.48 -53.61
C LYS A 186 -27.41 35.95 -54.00
N THR A 187 -26.51 36.77 -53.46
CA THR A 187 -25.34 37.36 -54.16
C THR A 187 -24.74 38.55 -53.39
N THR A 188 -23.47 38.45 -53.18
CA THR A 188 -22.34 39.42 -53.25
C THR A 188 -22.60 40.93 -53.26
N ALA A 189 -21.80 41.65 -52.45
CA ALA A 189 -20.79 42.66 -52.78
C ALA A 189 -20.65 43.79 -51.75
N LYS A 190 -19.44 44.14 -51.47
CA LYS A 190 -18.85 45.27 -50.75
C LYS A 190 -18.88 46.55 -51.62
N PRO A 191 -18.36 47.68 -51.17
CA PRO A 191 -18.62 48.57 -50.03
C PRO A 191 -18.90 50.04 -50.51
N LYS A 192 -19.27 50.93 -49.57
CA LYS A 192 -18.77 52.32 -49.61
C LYS A 192 -19.24 53.18 -48.43
N SER A 193 -18.39 54.01 -48.07
CA SER A 193 -18.17 55.01 -47.07
C SER A 193 -19.19 56.18 -46.98
N VAL A 194 -19.18 56.78 -45.75
CA VAL A 194 -19.20 58.22 -45.38
C VAL A 194 -20.56 58.90 -45.21
N LYS A 195 -20.90 59.31 -43.99
CA LYS A 195 -20.92 60.66 -43.40
C LYS A 195 -21.90 60.72 -42.21
N SER A 196 -21.34 61.21 -41.13
CA SER A 196 -21.75 62.16 -40.11
C SER A 196 -23.24 62.59 -40.07
N GLU A 197 -23.82 62.53 -38.85
CA GLU A 197 -24.29 63.68 -38.08
C GLU A 197 -25.12 63.29 -36.86
N THR A 198 -24.61 63.77 -35.70
CA THR A 198 -25.19 64.38 -34.49
C THR A 198 -26.19 63.63 -33.60
N PRO A 199 -26.24 64.00 -32.32
CA PRO A 199 -26.34 63.05 -31.22
C PRO A 199 -27.78 62.98 -30.66
N VAL A 200 -28.12 61.79 -30.16
CA VAL A 200 -29.33 61.58 -29.36
C VAL A 200 -28.89 61.18 -27.96
N GLU A 201 -29.50 61.82 -27.00
CA GLU A 201 -29.33 61.77 -25.54
C GLU A 201 -29.07 60.34 -24.98
N ALA A 202 -28.07 60.26 -24.13
CA ALA A 202 -27.79 59.12 -23.31
C ALA A 202 -28.82 58.97 -22.19
N LYS A 203 -29.51 57.82 -22.17
CA LYS A 203 -30.16 57.32 -20.95
C LYS A 203 -29.12 56.83 -19.94
N PRO A 204 -29.36 56.94 -18.62
CA PRO A 204 -28.40 56.58 -17.62
C PRO A 204 -28.11 55.09 -17.63
N THR A 205 -26.83 54.76 -17.66
CA THR A 205 -26.30 53.40 -17.45
C THR A 205 -26.63 52.98 -16.03
N GLU A 206 -27.38 51.89 -15.88
CA GLU A 206 -27.51 51.18 -14.60
C GLU A 206 -26.12 50.78 -14.10
N VAL A 207 -25.77 51.31 -12.95
CA VAL A 207 -24.59 50.92 -12.20
C VAL A 207 -24.84 49.50 -11.70
N ILE A 208 -24.18 48.51 -12.36
CA ILE A 208 -24.08 47.16 -11.81
C ILE A 208 -23.30 47.28 -10.49
N GLN A 209 -24.03 47.19 -9.37
CA GLN A 209 -23.41 47.02 -8.08
C GLN A 209 -22.58 45.73 -8.12
N GLU A 210 -21.25 45.87 -7.99
CA GLU A 210 -20.36 44.74 -7.71
C GLU A 210 -20.84 44.08 -6.41
N VAL A 211 -21.34 42.86 -6.52
CA VAL A 211 -21.60 42.01 -5.35
C VAL A 211 -20.26 41.80 -4.67
N PRO A 212 -20.11 42.12 -3.36
CA PRO A 212 -18.88 41.88 -2.65
C PRO A 212 -18.56 40.39 -2.75
N VAL A 213 -17.42 40.03 -3.35
CA VAL A 213 -16.88 38.67 -3.27
C VAL A 213 -16.56 38.43 -1.80
N GLU A 214 -17.40 37.65 -1.14
CA GLU A 214 -17.16 37.19 0.23
C GLU A 214 -15.79 36.53 0.24
N LYS A 215 -14.87 37.07 1.05
CA LYS A 215 -13.59 36.42 1.28
C LYS A 215 -13.87 35.02 1.82
N PRO A 216 -13.26 33.97 1.27
CA PRO A 216 -13.48 32.62 1.77
C PRO A 216 -13.20 32.60 3.27
N GLN A 217 -14.19 32.17 4.05
CA GLN A 217 -14.07 32.00 5.49
C GLN A 217 -12.88 31.05 5.76
N PRO A 218 -12.05 31.34 6.79
CA PRO A 218 -10.99 30.42 7.16
C PRO A 218 -11.59 29.05 7.47
N ILE A 219 -11.09 28.01 6.79
CA ILE A 219 -11.51 26.63 7.06
C ILE A 219 -11.04 26.30 8.48
N ASP A 220 -11.97 25.98 9.37
CA ASP A 220 -11.62 25.45 10.70
C ASP A 220 -11.01 24.07 10.54
N LEU A 221 -9.70 23.98 10.69
CA LEU A 221 -8.95 22.74 10.63
C LEU A 221 -9.01 21.93 11.94
N GLY A 222 -9.70 22.42 12.98
CA GLY A 222 -9.83 21.77 14.28
C GLY A 222 -8.54 21.78 15.12
N PRO A 223 -8.50 21.02 16.22
CA PRO A 223 -7.40 21.04 17.18
C PRO A 223 -6.06 20.65 16.59
N ARG A 224 -5.00 21.41 16.89
CA ARG A 224 -3.62 21.05 16.54
C ARG A 224 -3.12 19.90 17.42
N ARG A 225 -2.45 18.91 16.82
CA ARG A 225 -1.77 17.81 17.50
C ARG A 225 -0.42 17.55 16.83
N SER A 226 0.48 16.93 17.58
CA SER A 226 1.77 16.47 17.08
C SER A 226 1.80 14.94 17.01
N VAL A 227 2.36 14.40 15.93
CA VAL A 227 2.46 12.95 15.72
C VAL A 227 3.83 12.54 15.18
N ALA A 228 4.43 11.52 15.79
CA ALA A 228 5.62 10.84 15.30
C ALA A 228 5.22 9.55 14.60
N PHE A 229 5.44 9.46 13.29
CA PHE A 229 5.32 8.24 12.52
C PHE A 229 6.63 7.45 12.64
N ILE A 230 6.56 6.18 13.03
CA ILE A 230 7.72 5.30 13.15
C ILE A 230 7.49 4.07 12.27
N GLY A 231 8.33 3.89 11.25
CA GLY A 231 8.20 2.79 10.29
C GLY A 231 9.52 2.45 9.61
N SER A 232 9.53 1.34 8.91
CA SER A 232 10.75 0.78 8.30
C SER A 232 11.05 1.31 6.91
N GLU A 233 10.11 1.95 6.23
CA GLU A 233 10.27 2.51 4.88
C GLU A 233 9.40 3.75 4.70
N CYS A 234 9.81 4.64 3.78
CA CYS A 234 9.08 5.84 3.38
C CYS A 234 9.53 6.28 1.98
N TYR A 235 8.60 6.42 1.04
CA TYR A 235 8.87 7.01 -0.27
C TYR A 235 9.18 8.53 -0.12
N PRO A 236 10.10 9.13 -0.86
CA PRO A 236 10.91 8.56 -1.94
C PRO A 236 12.29 8.02 -1.48
N PHE A 237 12.53 7.91 -0.19
CA PHE A 237 13.83 7.51 0.37
C PHE A 237 14.07 6.00 0.21
N VAL A 238 13.10 5.21 0.61
CA VAL A 238 13.15 3.75 0.48
C VAL A 238 11.72 3.20 0.41
N LYS A 239 11.46 2.29 -0.55
CA LYS A 239 10.13 1.68 -0.75
C LYS A 239 10.29 0.25 -1.25
N THR A 240 9.62 -0.68 -0.61
CA THR A 240 9.50 -2.08 -1.04
C THR A 240 8.05 -2.50 -1.24
N GLY A 241 7.10 -1.73 -0.67
CA GLY A 241 5.67 -2.02 -0.72
C GLY A 241 4.80 -0.80 -0.41
N GLY A 242 3.52 -1.06 -0.14
CA GLY A 242 2.54 -0.01 0.14
C GLY A 242 2.77 0.75 1.44
N LEU A 243 3.55 0.19 2.38
CA LEU A 243 3.93 0.90 3.61
C LEU A 243 4.70 2.19 3.27
N GLY A 244 5.66 2.11 2.33
CA GLY A 244 6.43 3.29 1.90
C GLY A 244 5.55 4.39 1.35
N ASP A 245 4.49 4.06 0.59
CA ASP A 245 3.51 5.02 0.08
C ASP A 245 2.73 5.69 1.22
N VAL A 246 2.25 4.91 2.20
CA VAL A 246 1.50 5.43 3.36
C VAL A 246 2.37 6.35 4.20
N MET A 247 3.61 5.94 4.51
CA MET A 247 4.57 6.73 5.31
C MET A 247 4.98 8.05 4.64
N SER A 248 4.75 8.19 3.33
CA SER A 248 4.94 9.44 2.59
C SER A 248 3.66 10.29 2.54
N ALA A 249 2.56 9.72 2.05
CA ALA A 249 1.39 10.49 1.65
C ALA A 249 0.47 10.88 2.83
N LEU A 250 0.30 10.01 3.83
CA LEU A 250 -0.51 10.31 5.01
C LEU A 250 0.11 11.42 5.87
N PRO A 251 1.42 11.43 6.20
CA PRO A 251 2.07 12.54 6.89
C PRO A 251 1.88 13.90 6.21
N LYS A 252 2.10 13.98 4.89
CA LYS A 252 1.89 15.22 4.10
C LYS A 252 0.42 15.69 4.16
N SER A 253 -0.52 14.76 4.12
CA SER A 253 -1.95 15.08 4.21
C SER A 253 -2.36 15.57 5.60
N LEU A 254 -1.77 14.99 6.65
CA LEU A 254 -1.99 15.44 8.04
C LEU A 254 -1.37 16.81 8.31
N ALA A 255 -0.19 17.10 7.76
CA ALA A 255 0.43 18.42 7.85
C ALA A 255 -0.49 19.51 7.27
N LYS A 256 -1.18 19.24 6.15
CA LYS A 256 -2.21 20.13 5.57
C LYS A 256 -3.45 20.31 6.46
N LEU A 257 -3.66 19.42 7.44
CA LEU A 257 -4.77 19.44 8.41
C LEU A 257 -4.38 20.02 9.78
N ASN A 258 -3.40 20.92 9.87
CA ASN A 258 -2.94 21.54 11.10
C ASN A 258 -2.34 20.53 12.12
N MET A 259 -1.52 19.59 11.64
CA MET A 259 -0.77 18.65 12.46
C MET A 259 0.73 18.95 12.37
N ASP A 260 1.45 18.80 13.49
CA ASP A 260 2.91 18.77 13.51
C ASP A 260 3.36 17.31 13.29
N VAL A 261 4.01 17.05 12.17
CA VAL A 261 4.31 15.67 11.77
C VAL A 261 5.81 15.45 11.64
N LYS A 262 6.31 14.43 12.36
CA LYS A 262 7.63 13.84 12.15
C LYS A 262 7.50 12.42 11.64
N VAL A 263 8.35 12.04 10.70
CA VAL A 263 8.49 10.66 10.18
C VAL A 263 9.88 10.17 10.55
N ILE A 264 9.96 9.04 11.24
CA ILE A 264 11.21 8.43 11.69
C ILE A 264 11.40 7.10 10.99
N ILE A 265 12.49 6.98 10.25
CA ILE A 265 12.88 5.74 9.55
C ILE A 265 14.37 5.46 9.74
N PRO A 266 14.83 4.20 9.52
CA PRO A 266 16.26 3.92 9.49
C PRO A 266 16.96 4.64 8.33
N ARG A 267 18.19 5.11 8.57
CA ARG A 267 19.06 5.65 7.52
C ARG A 267 19.75 4.52 6.77
N TYR A 268 19.00 3.85 5.91
CA TYR A 268 19.56 2.77 5.09
C TYR A 268 20.57 3.29 4.08
N LYS A 269 21.61 2.53 3.84
CA LYS A 269 22.62 2.84 2.82
C LYS A 269 22.07 2.89 1.39
N CYS A 270 20.96 2.20 1.14
CA CYS A 270 20.28 2.21 -0.18
C CYS A 270 19.49 3.49 -0.46
N ILE A 271 19.32 4.40 0.50
CA ILE A 271 18.68 5.70 0.26
C ILE A 271 19.48 6.45 -0.81
N PRO A 272 18.83 6.97 -1.88
CA PRO A 272 19.50 7.65 -2.96
C PRO A 272 20.37 8.81 -2.46
N GLN A 273 21.58 8.94 -2.98
CA GLN A 273 22.59 9.92 -2.54
C GLN A 273 22.06 11.37 -2.59
N LYS A 274 21.24 11.71 -3.59
CA LYS A 274 20.60 13.03 -3.72
C LYS A 274 19.79 13.47 -2.49
N PHE A 275 19.29 12.51 -1.68
CA PHE A 275 18.61 12.80 -0.43
C PHE A 275 19.60 12.83 0.73
N GLN A 276 20.55 11.89 0.77
CA GLN A 276 21.55 11.84 1.83
C GLN A 276 22.38 13.13 1.92
N GLU A 277 22.72 13.74 0.76
CA GLU A 277 23.45 15.02 0.68
C GLU A 277 22.69 16.24 1.21
N LYS A 278 21.36 16.12 1.32
CA LYS A 278 20.50 17.19 1.83
C LYS A 278 20.13 17.01 3.32
N MET A 279 20.52 15.89 3.91
CA MET A 279 20.23 15.61 5.33
C MET A 279 21.13 16.46 6.21
N GLU A 280 20.55 17.09 7.23
CA GLU A 280 21.27 17.83 8.27
C GLU A 280 21.55 16.92 9.47
N TYR A 281 22.77 16.96 10.00
CA TYR A 281 23.11 16.27 11.23
C TYR A 281 22.55 17.01 12.44
N LYS A 282 21.71 16.34 13.25
CA LYS A 282 21.05 16.93 14.45
C LYS A 282 21.70 16.49 15.75
N GLY A 283 22.59 15.53 15.73
CA GLY A 283 23.33 15.07 16.89
C GLY A 283 23.43 13.56 16.98
N SER A 284 24.13 13.09 18.01
CA SER A 284 24.27 11.68 18.29
C SER A 284 24.46 11.43 19.78
N PHE A 285 24.17 10.22 20.20
CA PHE A 285 24.34 9.74 21.55
C PHE A 285 24.55 8.21 21.54
N TYR A 286 24.83 7.66 22.71
CA TYR A 286 24.89 6.22 22.92
C TYR A 286 23.76 5.79 23.84
N MET A 287 23.14 4.65 23.56
CA MET A 287 22.07 4.07 24.38
C MET A 287 22.33 2.60 24.71
N ASP A 288 21.83 2.13 25.83
CA ASP A 288 21.70 0.71 26.13
C ASP A 288 20.65 0.09 25.20
N LEU A 289 20.97 -1.05 24.60
CA LEU A 289 20.02 -1.82 23.78
C LEU A 289 19.71 -3.16 24.43
N CYS A 290 20.76 -3.94 24.67
CA CYS A 290 20.67 -5.28 25.19
C CYS A 290 20.92 -5.33 26.70
N ALA A 291 20.51 -6.41 27.34
CA ALA A 291 20.78 -6.68 28.76
C ALA A 291 22.29 -6.86 29.10
N ASP A 292 23.18 -6.81 28.12
CA ASP A 292 24.62 -6.96 28.29
C ASP A 292 25.38 -5.68 28.67
N GLY A 293 24.66 -4.52 28.69
CA GLY A 293 25.24 -3.22 28.99
C GLY A 293 26.11 -2.60 27.89
N LYS A 294 26.11 -3.19 26.67
CA LYS A 294 26.79 -2.60 25.51
C LYS A 294 26.05 -1.34 25.07
N GLN A 295 26.83 -0.28 24.88
CA GLN A 295 26.33 0.99 24.36
C GLN A 295 26.32 1.00 22.82
N TYR A 296 25.18 1.34 22.24
CA TYR A 296 24.99 1.43 20.80
C TYR A 296 24.88 2.88 20.35
N TYR A 297 25.59 3.23 19.30
CA TYR A 297 25.55 4.56 18.69
C TYR A 297 24.17 4.82 18.09
N VAL A 298 23.65 6.03 18.27
CA VAL A 298 22.45 6.56 17.62
C VAL A 298 22.78 7.93 17.03
N GLY A 299 22.85 8.03 15.72
CA GLY A 299 22.93 9.30 14.99
C GLY A 299 21.55 9.73 14.52
N ILE A 300 21.34 11.03 14.37
CA ILE A 300 20.10 11.61 13.88
C ILE A 300 20.43 12.54 12.71
N MET A 301 19.88 12.21 11.55
CA MET A 301 19.91 13.06 10.37
C MET A 301 18.49 13.53 10.07
N GLU A 302 18.31 14.80 9.72
CA GLU A 302 16.98 15.40 9.45
C GLU A 302 16.89 15.87 8.01
N TYR A 303 15.74 15.68 7.40
CA TYR A 303 15.35 16.24 6.11
C TYR A 303 13.93 16.82 6.22
N GLN A 304 13.65 17.93 5.54
CA GLN A 304 12.33 18.55 5.59
C GLN A 304 11.76 18.75 4.19
N GLU A 305 10.50 18.34 4.00
CA GLU A 305 9.77 18.52 2.74
C GLU A 305 8.26 18.52 2.99
N ASP A 306 7.52 19.35 2.27
CA ASP A 306 6.04 19.40 2.27
C ASP A 306 5.39 19.57 3.67
N GLY A 307 6.06 20.27 4.57
CA GLY A 307 5.59 20.50 5.94
C GLY A 307 5.79 19.32 6.88
N VAL A 308 6.51 18.30 6.45
CA VAL A 308 6.88 17.10 7.23
C VAL A 308 8.37 17.14 7.56
N VAL A 309 8.72 16.78 8.78
CA VAL A 309 10.11 16.58 9.22
C VAL A 309 10.41 15.09 9.19
N TYR A 310 11.47 14.69 8.48
CA TYR A 310 11.95 13.32 8.39
C TYR A 310 13.23 13.15 9.19
N ASP A 311 13.19 12.37 10.26
CA ASP A 311 14.33 12.01 11.08
C ASP A 311 14.82 10.60 10.69
N PHE A 312 16.10 10.49 10.34
CA PHE A 312 16.73 9.23 9.97
C PHE A 312 17.62 8.76 11.11
N ILE A 313 17.35 7.57 11.62
CA ILE A 313 18.19 6.93 12.64
C ILE A 313 19.42 6.33 11.96
N ASP A 314 20.58 6.89 12.26
CA ASP A 314 21.86 6.51 11.67
C ASP A 314 22.61 5.53 12.56
N ASN A 315 22.93 4.36 11.99
CA ASN A 315 23.80 3.36 12.58
C ASN A 315 24.29 2.37 11.52
N ASP A 316 25.60 2.39 11.25
CA ASP A 316 26.20 1.53 10.23
C ASP A 316 26.12 0.03 10.58
N GLU A 317 26.12 -0.33 11.88
CA GLU A 317 26.04 -1.73 12.32
C GLU A 317 24.71 -2.38 11.85
N PHE A 318 23.60 -1.64 11.87
CA PHE A 318 22.26 -2.16 11.56
C PHE A 318 21.74 -1.82 10.17
N PHE A 319 22.16 -0.69 9.56
CA PHE A 319 21.51 -0.16 8.36
C PHE A 319 22.40 -0.08 7.11
N SER A 320 23.65 -0.56 7.19
CA SER A 320 24.56 -0.54 6.04
C SER A 320 24.38 -1.73 5.07
N TRP A 321 23.50 -2.67 5.35
CA TRP A 321 23.32 -3.93 4.62
C TRP A 321 22.31 -3.82 3.47
N GLY A 322 22.52 -2.98 2.50
CA GLY A 322 21.81 -2.97 1.22
C GLY A 322 20.26 -2.84 1.27
N ASN A 323 19.53 -3.90 1.53
CA ASN A 323 18.07 -3.91 1.54
C ASN A 323 17.47 -3.68 2.93
N PRO A 324 16.30 -3.00 3.04
CA PRO A 324 15.59 -2.79 4.31
C PRO A 324 15.27 -4.10 5.03
N TYR A 325 14.90 -5.13 4.29
CA TYR A 325 14.55 -6.46 4.80
C TYR A 325 15.51 -7.50 4.27
N THR A 326 15.99 -8.38 5.15
CA THR A 326 16.93 -9.45 4.83
C THR A 326 16.39 -10.81 5.25
N ASN A 327 16.66 -11.20 6.48
CA ASN A 327 16.14 -12.41 7.13
C ASN A 327 15.88 -12.09 8.61
N LEU A 328 15.09 -12.93 9.29
CA LEU A 328 14.72 -12.65 10.69
C LEU A 328 15.91 -12.65 11.66
N ILE A 329 17.00 -13.37 11.36
CA ILE A 329 18.19 -13.39 12.23
C ILE A 329 18.81 -12.00 12.33
N ASP A 330 18.89 -11.29 11.19
CA ASP A 330 19.45 -9.94 11.13
C ASP A 330 18.40 -8.87 11.41
N ASP A 331 17.15 -9.11 11.01
CA ASP A 331 16.06 -8.13 11.11
C ASP A 331 15.52 -7.98 12.53
N ILE A 332 15.53 -9.04 13.38
CA ILE A 332 15.10 -8.94 14.79
C ILE A 332 15.99 -7.98 15.57
N PRO A 333 17.33 -8.12 15.59
CA PRO A 333 18.21 -7.14 16.23
C PRO A 333 18.03 -5.72 15.70
N LYS A 334 17.99 -5.59 14.38
CA LYS A 334 17.82 -4.32 13.66
C LYS A 334 16.57 -3.57 14.11
N PHE A 335 15.42 -4.23 14.18
CA PHE A 335 14.16 -3.57 14.50
C PHE A 335 13.91 -3.47 16.01
N CYS A 336 14.52 -4.28 16.84
CA CYS A 336 14.65 -4.03 18.28
C CYS A 336 15.42 -2.72 18.54
N TYR A 337 16.60 -2.57 17.90
CA TYR A 337 17.39 -1.35 17.95
C TYR A 337 16.60 -0.15 17.45
N PHE A 338 16.02 -0.22 16.24
CA PHE A 338 15.29 0.88 15.63
C PHE A 338 14.13 1.37 16.49
N SER A 339 13.31 0.46 17.02
CA SER A 339 12.17 0.80 17.86
C SER A 339 12.57 1.56 19.14
N LYS A 340 13.67 1.17 19.78
CA LYS A 340 14.20 1.84 20.98
C LYS A 340 14.86 3.17 20.63
N ALA A 341 15.68 3.19 19.55
CA ALA A 341 16.42 4.36 19.09
C ALA A 341 15.49 5.49 18.62
N ALA A 342 14.38 5.19 17.97
CA ALA A 342 13.40 6.19 17.55
C ALA A 342 12.82 6.98 18.74
N LEU A 343 12.45 6.31 19.81
CA LEU A 343 11.99 6.97 21.05
C LEU A 343 13.10 7.74 21.77
N ALA A 344 14.31 7.16 21.81
CA ALA A 344 15.47 7.82 22.39
C ALA A 344 15.84 9.10 21.64
N ALA A 345 15.74 9.08 20.30
CA ALA A 345 15.95 10.26 19.44
C ALA A 345 14.92 11.37 19.70
N LEU A 346 13.65 11.03 19.88
CA LEU A 346 12.61 12.00 20.26
C LEU A 346 12.93 12.68 21.61
N ASN A 347 13.36 11.93 22.60
CA ASN A 347 13.81 12.47 23.89
C ASN A 347 15.05 13.34 23.74
N TYR A 348 16.04 12.92 22.96
CA TYR A 348 17.28 13.66 22.71
C TYR A 348 17.01 15.01 22.04
N LEU A 349 16.10 15.02 21.04
CA LEU A 349 15.67 16.22 20.35
C LEU A 349 14.72 17.10 21.18
N ASN A 350 14.37 16.66 22.38
CA ASN A 350 13.38 17.31 23.25
C ASN A 350 12.03 17.59 22.53
N TRP A 351 11.64 16.67 21.64
CA TRP A 351 10.38 16.75 20.92
C TRP A 351 9.39 15.70 21.44
N THR A 352 8.32 16.15 22.08
CA THR A 352 7.32 15.29 22.70
C THR A 352 6.04 15.29 21.86
N PRO A 353 5.76 14.19 21.11
CA PRO A 353 4.53 14.06 20.35
C PRO A 353 3.33 13.82 21.25
N ASP A 354 2.15 14.30 20.81
CA ASP A 354 0.87 13.88 21.40
C ASP A 354 0.61 12.39 21.11
N VAL A 355 0.99 11.93 19.90
CA VAL A 355 0.82 10.54 19.45
C VAL A 355 2.11 9.99 18.84
N VAL A 356 2.43 8.75 19.17
CA VAL A 356 3.40 7.93 18.44
C VAL A 356 2.62 6.90 17.63
N HIS A 357 2.76 6.95 16.30
CA HIS A 357 2.08 6.07 15.37
C HIS A 357 3.07 5.11 14.70
N CYS A 358 2.99 3.85 15.05
CA CYS A 358 3.89 2.78 14.63
C CYS A 358 3.30 1.97 13.48
N HIS A 359 4.15 1.42 12.63
CA HIS A 359 3.72 0.70 11.44
C HIS A 359 4.35 -0.68 11.35
N ASP A 360 3.51 -1.71 11.28
CA ASP A 360 3.85 -3.13 11.21
C ASP A 360 4.77 -3.65 12.33
N TRP A 361 5.24 -4.89 12.22
CA TRP A 361 6.03 -5.56 13.24
C TRP A 361 7.39 -4.90 13.50
N GLN A 362 7.95 -4.22 12.50
CA GLN A 362 9.23 -3.55 12.59
C GLN A 362 9.26 -2.40 13.61
N ALA A 363 8.10 -1.81 13.89
CA ALA A 363 7.95 -0.77 14.90
C ALA A 363 7.04 -1.19 16.07
N ALA A 364 6.63 -2.47 16.13
CA ALA A 364 5.65 -2.95 17.10
C ALA A 364 6.16 -2.99 18.55
N LEU A 365 7.48 -2.92 18.77
CA LEU A 365 8.02 -2.80 20.14
C LEU A 365 7.91 -1.39 20.72
N VAL A 366 7.66 -0.37 19.89
CA VAL A 366 7.52 1.02 20.36
C VAL A 366 6.40 1.18 21.39
N PRO A 367 5.18 0.67 21.23
CA PRO A 367 4.16 0.72 22.28
C PRO A 367 4.57 0.08 23.59
N LEU A 368 5.35 -1.01 23.56
CA LEU A 368 5.89 -1.65 24.76
C LEU A 368 6.91 -0.73 25.44
N TYR A 369 7.86 -0.20 24.69
CA TYR A 369 8.88 0.71 25.22
C TYR A 369 8.27 1.96 25.85
N LEU A 370 7.22 2.55 25.27
CA LEU A 370 6.49 3.68 25.85
C LEU A 370 5.93 3.36 27.25
N ARG A 371 5.64 2.10 27.55
CA ARG A 371 5.05 1.66 28.84
C ARG A 371 6.01 0.91 29.73
N THR A 372 7.27 0.71 29.28
CA THR A 372 8.34 0.08 30.05
C THR A 372 9.52 1.05 30.21
N SER A 373 10.49 1.02 29.31
CA SER A 373 11.76 1.75 29.40
C SER A 373 11.60 3.28 29.33
N PHE A 374 10.56 3.77 28.65
CA PHE A 374 10.31 5.23 28.49
C PHE A 374 9.13 5.77 29.31
N LYS A 375 8.50 4.94 30.17
CA LYS A 375 7.26 5.31 30.89
C LYS A 375 7.37 6.60 31.72
N ASP A 376 8.55 6.87 32.27
CA ASP A 376 8.80 8.03 33.14
C ASP A 376 9.40 9.22 32.39
N THR A 377 9.53 9.12 31.06
CA THR A 377 9.99 10.22 30.18
C THR A 377 8.81 11.02 29.62
N ASN A 378 9.09 12.19 29.04
CA ASN A 378 8.05 12.98 28.37
C ASN A 378 7.41 12.22 27.19
N VAL A 379 8.21 11.51 26.39
CA VAL A 379 7.72 10.68 25.26
C VAL A 379 6.82 9.54 25.74
N GLY A 380 7.07 8.98 26.93
CA GLY A 380 6.25 7.93 27.51
C GLY A 380 4.79 8.29 27.76
N ARG A 381 4.46 9.60 27.76
CA ARG A 381 3.06 10.09 27.91
C ARG A 381 2.26 10.05 26.60
N ALA A 382 2.92 9.88 25.47
CA ALA A 382 2.27 9.87 24.16
C ALA A 382 1.22 8.75 24.04
N GLY A 383 0.15 9.02 23.31
CA GLY A 383 -0.77 8.00 22.84
C GLY A 383 -0.08 7.09 21.82
N ALA A 384 -0.24 5.78 21.95
CA ALA A 384 0.36 4.80 21.04
C ALA A 384 -0.69 4.28 20.05
N VAL A 385 -0.44 4.46 18.76
CA VAL A 385 -1.21 3.86 17.66
C VAL A 385 -0.31 2.88 16.93
N LEU A 386 -0.86 1.72 16.55
CA LEU A 386 -0.19 0.73 15.73
C LEU A 386 -1.04 0.45 14.48
N THR A 387 -0.46 0.55 13.28
CA THR A 387 -1.11 0.15 12.03
C THR A 387 -0.57 -1.19 11.55
N ILE A 388 -1.46 -2.13 11.26
CA ILE A 388 -1.16 -3.39 10.57
C ILE A 388 -1.44 -3.19 9.08
N HIS A 389 -0.36 -3.19 8.28
CA HIS A 389 -0.47 -3.16 6.81
C HIS A 389 -0.61 -4.57 6.23
N ASN A 390 0.06 -5.56 6.84
CA ASN A 390 -0.05 -6.96 6.44
C ASN A 390 0.21 -7.88 7.63
N LEU A 391 -0.84 -8.49 8.16
CA LEU A 391 -0.79 -9.36 9.34
C LEU A 391 0.07 -10.62 9.17
N ARG A 392 0.36 -11.02 7.91
CA ARG A 392 1.23 -12.17 7.62
C ARG A 392 2.64 -12.01 8.18
N PHE A 393 3.11 -10.78 8.34
CA PHE A 393 4.44 -10.47 8.86
C PHE A 393 4.34 -9.99 10.31
N GLN A 394 4.87 -10.79 11.25
CA GLN A 394 4.62 -10.60 12.69
C GLN A 394 5.88 -10.43 13.53
N GLY A 395 7.09 -10.64 12.96
CA GLY A 395 8.33 -10.64 13.75
C GLY A 395 8.34 -11.76 14.80
N ILE A 396 7.99 -12.99 14.38
CA ILE A 396 8.04 -14.18 15.23
C ILE A 396 9.44 -14.77 15.17
N TYR A 397 10.07 -14.90 16.33
CA TYR A 397 11.39 -15.49 16.46
C TYR A 397 11.64 -16.05 17.86
N ASP A 398 12.79 -16.73 18.06
CA ASP A 398 13.19 -17.28 19.35
C ASP A 398 13.04 -16.24 20.47
N ARG A 399 12.31 -16.62 21.54
CA ARG A 399 11.99 -15.75 22.67
C ARG A 399 13.25 -15.15 23.32
N LYS A 400 14.30 -15.97 23.52
CA LYS A 400 15.53 -15.51 24.19
C LYS A 400 16.27 -14.48 23.36
N THR A 401 16.27 -14.64 22.05
CA THR A 401 16.86 -13.68 21.10
C THR A 401 16.11 -12.36 21.12
N ILE A 402 14.77 -12.38 21.02
CA ILE A 402 13.96 -11.15 21.12
C ILE A 402 14.13 -10.51 22.49
N GLN A 403 14.10 -11.28 23.57
CA GLN A 403 14.27 -10.75 24.94
C GLN A 403 15.65 -10.12 25.14
N TYR A 404 16.71 -10.77 24.64
CA TYR A 404 18.07 -10.25 24.72
C TYR A 404 18.22 -8.92 23.97
N TRP A 405 17.74 -8.84 22.71
CA TRP A 405 17.89 -7.64 21.89
C TRP A 405 16.93 -6.51 22.25
N SER A 406 15.78 -6.83 22.81
CA SER A 406 14.80 -5.79 23.18
C SER A 406 15.01 -5.24 24.59
N ASP A 407 15.72 -5.97 25.47
CA ASP A 407 15.85 -5.64 26.89
C ASP A 407 14.50 -5.37 27.58
N LEU A 408 13.46 -6.03 27.09
CA LEU A 408 12.12 -5.92 27.67
C LEU A 408 12.01 -6.79 28.93
N PRO A 409 11.29 -6.34 29.95
CA PRO A 409 11.15 -7.08 31.19
C PRO A 409 10.42 -8.42 30.98
N ASP A 410 10.81 -9.44 31.76
CA ASP A 410 10.31 -10.82 31.63
C ASP A 410 8.77 -10.92 31.69
N TYR A 411 8.11 -10.03 32.42
CA TYR A 411 6.65 -10.05 32.55
C TYR A 411 5.88 -9.79 31.27
N VAL A 412 6.49 -9.19 30.20
CA VAL A 412 5.81 -9.02 28.90
C VAL A 412 5.86 -10.30 28.06
N PHE A 413 6.73 -11.26 28.40
CA PHE A 413 6.86 -12.54 27.70
C PHE A 413 5.90 -13.58 28.26
N ASN A 414 4.61 -13.29 28.23
CA ASN A 414 3.51 -14.17 28.64
C ASN A 414 2.53 -14.40 27.48
N LYS A 415 1.60 -15.35 27.66
CA LYS A 415 0.65 -15.78 26.62
C LYS A 415 -0.29 -14.66 26.14
N ASP A 416 -0.58 -13.68 26.96
CA ASP A 416 -1.51 -12.59 26.68
C ASP A 416 -0.82 -11.38 26.04
N CYS A 417 0.51 -11.46 25.84
CA CYS A 417 1.31 -10.39 25.25
C CYS A 417 2.26 -10.93 24.15
N MET A 418 3.54 -11.18 24.49
CA MET A 418 4.54 -11.48 23.44
C MET A 418 4.71 -12.97 23.14
N THR A 419 4.24 -13.89 23.99
CA THR A 419 4.47 -15.32 23.76
C THR A 419 3.60 -15.83 22.61
N GLN A 420 4.25 -16.36 21.57
CA GLN A 420 3.58 -17.06 20.47
C GLN A 420 3.35 -18.53 20.80
N ASN A 421 4.40 -19.18 21.26
CA ASN A 421 4.40 -20.55 21.75
C ASN A 421 5.45 -20.67 22.88
N TRP A 422 5.80 -21.87 23.33
CA TRP A 422 6.74 -22.06 24.44
C TRP A 422 8.22 -21.70 24.07
N LEU A 423 8.56 -21.61 22.77
CA LEU A 423 9.91 -21.25 22.28
C LEU A 423 9.97 -19.82 21.76
N ASP A 424 8.92 -19.36 21.07
CA ASP A 424 8.94 -18.16 20.27
C ASP A 424 8.14 -17.01 20.89
N ALA A 425 8.60 -15.80 20.63
CA ALA A 425 7.88 -14.57 20.89
C ALA A 425 7.45 -13.90 19.57
N ASN A 426 6.44 -13.05 19.65
CA ASN A 426 5.82 -12.36 18.52
C ASN A 426 5.79 -10.85 18.82
N MET A 427 6.57 -10.07 18.08
CA MET A 427 6.73 -8.64 18.29
C MET A 427 5.43 -7.89 18.00
N LEU A 428 4.72 -8.24 16.92
CA LEU A 428 3.46 -7.62 16.55
C LEU A 428 2.38 -7.85 17.61
N LYS A 429 2.29 -9.08 18.15
CA LYS A 429 1.36 -9.43 19.24
C LYS A 429 1.56 -8.55 20.48
N GLY A 430 2.84 -8.31 20.84
CA GLY A 430 3.20 -7.40 21.92
C GLY A 430 2.72 -5.96 21.63
N GLY A 431 2.96 -5.46 20.43
CA GLY A 431 2.50 -4.15 20.00
C GLY A 431 0.98 -3.98 20.07
N ILE A 432 0.22 -4.97 19.61
CA ILE A 432 -1.25 -5.01 19.72
C ILE A 432 -1.71 -4.91 21.18
N THR A 433 -1.03 -5.62 22.09
CA THR A 433 -1.37 -5.57 23.51
C THR A 433 -1.19 -4.17 24.10
N TYR A 434 -0.08 -3.50 23.78
CA TYR A 434 0.31 -2.25 24.43
C TYR A 434 -0.12 -0.97 23.72
N CYS A 435 -0.56 -1.04 22.46
CA CYS A 435 -1.11 0.15 21.77
C CYS A 435 -2.46 0.59 22.38
N ASN A 436 -2.75 1.89 22.28
CA ASN A 436 -4.03 2.46 22.69
C ASN A 436 -5.11 2.29 21.61
N LYS A 437 -4.73 2.44 20.33
CA LYS A 437 -5.56 2.17 19.16
C LYS A 437 -4.77 1.29 18.19
N LEU A 438 -5.47 0.36 17.57
CA LEU A 438 -4.96 -0.51 16.53
C LEU A 438 -5.69 -0.17 15.24
N THR A 439 -4.95 0.22 14.21
CA THR A 439 -5.55 0.48 12.90
C THR A 439 -5.12 -0.58 11.89
N THR A 440 -5.95 -0.78 10.88
CA THR A 440 -5.58 -1.49 9.67
C THR A 440 -6.16 -0.79 8.45
N VAL A 441 -5.76 -1.22 7.28
CA VAL A 441 -5.83 -0.41 6.05
C VAL A 441 -7.11 -0.62 5.24
N SER A 442 -8.14 -1.23 5.82
CA SER A 442 -9.51 -1.27 5.29
C SER A 442 -10.51 -1.75 6.36
N ASN A 443 -11.80 -1.39 6.19
CA ASN A 443 -12.85 -1.85 7.10
C ASN A 443 -13.10 -3.36 6.97
N THR A 444 -13.14 -3.87 5.74
CA THR A 444 -13.30 -5.29 5.47
C THR A 444 -12.14 -6.08 6.07
N TYR A 445 -10.90 -5.63 5.87
CA TYR A 445 -9.73 -6.31 6.44
C TYR A 445 -9.71 -6.29 7.97
N ALA A 446 -10.19 -5.21 8.61
CA ALA A 446 -10.35 -5.17 10.06
C ALA A 446 -11.28 -6.27 10.59
N GLY A 447 -12.29 -6.66 9.81
CA GLY A 447 -13.15 -7.82 10.10
C GLY A 447 -12.46 -9.15 9.78
N GLU A 448 -11.83 -9.26 8.59
CA GLU A 448 -11.19 -10.48 8.10
C GLU A 448 -10.09 -10.97 9.05
N ILE A 449 -9.20 -10.10 9.55
CA ILE A 449 -8.08 -10.48 10.44
C ILE A 449 -8.52 -11.02 11.81
N GLN A 450 -9.78 -10.90 12.16
CA GLN A 450 -10.38 -11.46 13.36
C GLN A 450 -10.98 -12.86 13.12
N THR A 451 -10.87 -13.40 11.89
CA THR A 451 -11.34 -14.74 11.52
C THR A 451 -10.18 -15.73 11.43
N GLU A 452 -10.47 -17.00 11.55
CA GLU A 452 -9.49 -18.08 11.45
C GLU A 452 -8.82 -18.11 10.06
N GLU A 453 -9.55 -17.74 9.00
CA GLU A 453 -9.06 -17.77 7.62
C GLU A 453 -7.99 -16.71 7.34
N TYR A 454 -8.08 -15.52 7.97
CA TYR A 454 -7.20 -14.38 7.70
C TYR A 454 -6.41 -13.89 8.91
N GLY A 455 -6.60 -14.51 10.09
CA GLY A 455 -6.00 -14.06 11.35
C GLY A 455 -4.54 -14.45 11.54
N GLU A 456 -3.98 -15.31 10.67
CA GLU A 456 -2.58 -15.76 10.68
C GLU A 456 -2.12 -16.22 12.10
N GLY A 457 -3.04 -16.85 12.85
CA GLY A 457 -2.83 -17.31 14.22
C GLY A 457 -2.91 -16.24 15.31
N LEU A 458 -3.36 -15.03 14.98
CA LEU A 458 -3.62 -13.94 15.93
C LEU A 458 -5.12 -13.59 16.07
N GLU A 459 -6.02 -14.32 15.42
CA GLU A 459 -7.45 -14.03 15.39
C GLU A 459 -8.10 -13.95 16.78
N GLU A 460 -7.72 -14.83 17.70
CA GLU A 460 -8.23 -14.77 19.08
C GLU A 460 -7.70 -13.55 19.83
N HIS A 461 -6.43 -13.23 19.64
CA HIS A 461 -5.80 -12.06 20.24
C HIS A 461 -6.39 -10.76 19.70
N LEU A 462 -6.66 -10.70 18.39
CA LEU A 462 -7.33 -9.58 17.74
C LEU A 462 -8.78 -9.44 18.19
N ARG A 463 -9.55 -10.54 18.30
CA ARG A 463 -10.91 -10.50 18.86
C ARG A 463 -10.93 -9.99 20.31
N TYR A 464 -9.98 -10.42 21.13
CA TYR A 464 -9.84 -9.91 22.50
C TYR A 464 -9.60 -8.40 22.54
N HIS A 465 -8.84 -7.86 21.59
CA HIS A 465 -8.54 -6.43 21.43
C HIS A 465 -9.46 -5.69 20.43
N SER A 466 -10.58 -6.28 20.04
CA SER A 466 -11.47 -5.75 18.99
C SER A 466 -11.93 -4.28 19.21
N SER A 467 -12.11 -3.88 20.47
CA SER A 467 -12.48 -2.49 20.82
C SER A 467 -11.43 -1.44 20.45
N LYS A 468 -10.18 -1.84 20.19
CA LYS A 468 -9.11 -0.93 19.74
C LYS A 468 -9.04 -0.84 18.21
N ILE A 469 -9.63 -1.81 17.48
CA ILE A 469 -9.45 -1.99 16.04
C ILE A 469 -10.30 -1.00 15.26
N LEU A 470 -9.67 -0.30 14.33
CA LEU A 470 -10.31 0.60 13.38
C LEU A 470 -9.76 0.35 11.98
N GLY A 471 -10.62 0.08 11.00
CA GLY A 471 -10.25 0.02 9.58
C GLY A 471 -10.30 1.41 8.98
N ILE A 472 -9.21 1.85 8.34
CA ILE A 472 -9.15 3.13 7.60
C ILE A 472 -8.55 2.83 6.24
N VAL A 473 -9.33 3.00 5.17
CA VAL A 473 -8.88 2.75 3.79
C VAL A 473 -7.79 3.76 3.42
N ASN A 474 -6.71 3.29 2.80
CA ASN A 474 -5.67 4.18 2.30
C ASN A 474 -6.14 5.00 1.10
N GLY A 475 -5.60 6.20 0.96
CA GLY A 475 -5.64 6.96 -0.28
C GLY A 475 -4.40 6.71 -1.15
N ILE A 476 -4.33 7.42 -2.27
CA ILE A 476 -3.11 7.53 -3.09
C ILE A 476 -2.61 8.98 -3.10
N ASP A 477 -1.31 9.14 -3.37
CA ASP A 477 -0.72 10.46 -3.64
C ASP A 477 -1.17 10.94 -5.02
N THR A 478 -2.10 11.91 -5.03
CA THR A 478 -2.68 12.46 -6.27
C THR A 478 -1.80 13.49 -6.96
N ASP A 479 -0.66 13.86 -6.38
CA ASP A 479 0.35 14.69 -7.03
C ASP A 479 1.26 13.80 -7.89
N ILE A 480 1.58 12.58 -7.41
CA ILE A 480 2.34 11.56 -8.16
C ILE A 480 1.43 10.85 -9.18
N TRP A 481 0.28 10.33 -8.72
CA TRP A 481 -0.65 9.55 -9.55
C TRP A 481 -1.72 10.46 -10.15
N ASN A 482 -1.33 11.26 -11.17
CA ASN A 482 -2.21 12.22 -11.82
C ASN A 482 -2.03 12.24 -13.35
N PRO A 483 -2.93 11.61 -14.11
CA PRO A 483 -2.78 11.55 -15.57
C PRO A 483 -2.83 12.92 -16.28
N ALA A 484 -3.30 13.98 -15.60
CA ALA A 484 -3.30 15.33 -16.16
C ALA A 484 -1.91 16.00 -16.13
N THR A 485 -1.02 15.57 -15.23
CA THR A 485 0.31 16.16 -15.05
C THR A 485 1.46 15.15 -15.19
N ASP A 486 1.15 13.88 -15.36
CA ASP A 486 2.11 12.80 -15.47
C ASP A 486 2.93 12.92 -16.77
N LYS A 487 4.22 13.19 -16.62
CA LYS A 487 5.17 13.40 -17.74
C LYS A 487 5.61 12.11 -18.40
N LEU A 488 5.31 10.95 -17.83
CA LEU A 488 5.66 9.64 -18.37
C LEU A 488 4.70 9.19 -19.47
N LEU A 489 3.53 9.84 -19.59
CA LEU A 489 2.49 9.47 -20.51
C LEU A 489 2.72 10.01 -21.94
N ALA A 490 2.33 9.24 -22.93
CA ALA A 490 2.33 9.67 -24.33
C ALA A 490 1.36 10.83 -24.57
N ALA A 491 0.23 10.86 -23.85
CA ALA A 491 -0.72 11.96 -23.85
C ALA A 491 -1.32 12.12 -22.46
N GLN A 492 -1.22 13.30 -21.88
CA GLN A 492 -1.86 13.65 -20.61
C GLN A 492 -3.38 13.81 -20.81
N TYR A 493 -4.15 13.50 -19.74
CA TYR A 493 -5.61 13.58 -19.78
C TYR A 493 -6.22 13.74 -18.39
N ASP A 494 -7.43 14.26 -18.37
CA ASP A 494 -8.34 14.32 -17.22
C ASP A 494 -9.63 13.55 -17.53
N SER A 495 -10.61 13.57 -16.62
CA SER A 495 -11.89 12.87 -16.80
C SER A 495 -12.73 13.40 -17.99
N GLN A 496 -12.46 14.61 -18.49
CA GLN A 496 -13.17 15.18 -19.64
C GLN A 496 -12.53 14.76 -20.96
N SER A 497 -11.23 14.51 -20.97
CA SER A 497 -10.43 14.19 -22.16
C SER A 497 -10.02 12.71 -22.25
N VAL A 498 -10.29 11.89 -21.22
CA VAL A 498 -9.83 10.50 -21.10
C VAL A 498 -10.24 9.65 -22.31
N ILE A 499 -11.48 9.69 -22.73
CA ILE A 499 -12.01 8.85 -23.83
C ILE A 499 -11.26 9.08 -25.14
N LYS A 500 -10.76 10.29 -25.35
CA LYS A 500 -9.95 10.63 -26.52
C LYS A 500 -8.46 10.31 -26.32
N ASN A 501 -7.88 10.78 -25.21
CA ASN A 501 -6.44 10.80 -25.03
C ASN A 501 -5.86 9.47 -24.53
N LYS A 502 -6.68 8.64 -23.84
CA LYS A 502 -6.27 7.30 -23.40
C LYS A 502 -5.91 6.38 -24.57
N LYS A 503 -6.54 6.58 -25.75
CA LYS A 503 -6.21 5.85 -26.99
C LYS A 503 -4.75 6.04 -27.44
N ALA A 504 -4.19 7.24 -27.28
CA ALA A 504 -2.78 7.49 -27.58
C ALA A 504 -1.84 6.76 -26.60
N ASN A 505 -2.21 6.68 -25.32
CA ASN A 505 -1.47 5.93 -24.32
C ASN A 505 -1.57 4.41 -24.55
N LYS A 506 -2.74 3.89 -24.92
CA LYS A 506 -2.94 2.49 -25.31
C LYS A 506 -2.04 2.12 -26.49
N LYS A 507 -2.05 2.93 -27.55
CA LYS A 507 -1.17 2.73 -28.71
C LYS A 507 0.31 2.73 -28.29
N ALA A 508 0.75 3.72 -27.52
CA ALA A 508 2.12 3.80 -27.06
C ALA A 508 2.54 2.60 -26.18
N LEU A 509 1.61 2.11 -25.32
CA LEU A 509 1.82 0.91 -24.53
C LEU A 509 2.01 -0.32 -25.42
N GLN A 510 1.13 -0.54 -26.39
CA GLN A 510 1.21 -1.64 -27.36
C GLN A 510 2.53 -1.60 -28.12
N GLU A 511 2.92 -0.44 -28.66
CA GLU A 511 4.19 -0.23 -29.39
C GLU A 511 5.41 -0.54 -28.48
N SER A 512 5.43 0.01 -27.27
CA SER A 512 6.58 -0.12 -26.37
C SER A 512 6.80 -1.53 -25.83
N LEU A 513 5.73 -2.33 -25.75
CA LEU A 513 5.76 -3.70 -25.22
C LEU A 513 5.72 -4.76 -26.32
N GLY A 514 5.77 -4.38 -27.59
CA GLY A 514 5.78 -5.33 -28.74
C GLY A 514 4.45 -6.05 -28.94
N LEU A 515 3.35 -5.44 -28.50
CA LEU A 515 2.00 -5.93 -28.77
C LEU A 515 1.53 -5.45 -30.14
N GLU A 516 0.56 -6.14 -30.71
CA GLU A 516 -0.13 -5.70 -31.92
C GLU A 516 -0.88 -4.40 -31.64
N VAL A 517 -0.64 -3.37 -32.47
CA VAL A 517 -1.28 -2.07 -32.30
C VAL A 517 -2.70 -2.10 -32.86
N ASP A 518 -3.67 -2.23 -31.97
CA ASP A 518 -5.08 -2.28 -32.33
C ASP A 518 -5.96 -1.64 -31.21
N ASP A 519 -6.67 -0.56 -31.54
CA ASP A 519 -7.58 0.14 -30.63
C ASP A 519 -8.85 -0.69 -30.29
N HIS A 520 -9.19 -1.67 -31.14
CA HIS A 520 -10.35 -2.53 -30.94
C HIS A 520 -10.12 -3.68 -29.96
N LYS A 521 -8.89 -4.05 -29.66
CA LYS A 521 -8.60 -5.06 -28.66
C LYS A 521 -8.74 -4.50 -27.24
N ILE A 522 -9.27 -5.27 -26.31
CA ILE A 522 -9.22 -4.91 -24.88
C ILE A 522 -7.83 -5.25 -24.33
N VAL A 523 -7.19 -4.30 -23.64
CA VAL A 523 -5.91 -4.50 -22.96
C VAL A 523 -6.14 -4.64 -21.47
N ILE A 524 -5.81 -5.82 -20.92
CA ILE A 524 -5.94 -6.14 -19.48
C ILE A 524 -4.54 -6.12 -18.86
N GLY A 525 -4.31 -5.21 -17.91
CA GLY A 525 -3.07 -5.09 -17.17
C GLY A 525 -3.08 -5.88 -15.85
N LEU A 526 -1.93 -6.38 -15.42
CA LEU A 526 -1.68 -6.92 -14.09
C LEU A 526 -0.36 -6.37 -13.57
N ILE A 527 -0.38 -5.64 -12.45
CA ILE A 527 0.79 -5.03 -11.81
C ILE A 527 0.88 -5.54 -10.38
N SER A 528 1.85 -6.41 -10.09
CA SER A 528 1.99 -6.94 -8.73
C SER A 528 3.34 -7.62 -8.48
N ARG A 529 3.63 -7.92 -7.20
CA ARG A 529 4.62 -8.95 -6.88
C ARG A 529 4.06 -10.32 -7.35
N LEU A 530 4.87 -11.11 -8.04
CA LEU A 530 4.43 -12.38 -8.60
C LEU A 530 4.49 -13.49 -7.52
N THR A 531 3.55 -13.44 -6.58
CA THR A 531 3.45 -14.36 -5.45
C THR A 531 2.05 -14.97 -5.34
N ASN A 532 1.92 -16.07 -4.61
CA ASN A 532 0.64 -16.76 -4.38
C ASN A 532 -0.44 -15.82 -3.78
N GLN A 533 -0.04 -14.85 -2.94
CA GLN A 533 -0.97 -13.85 -2.38
C GLN A 533 -1.79 -13.14 -3.46
N LYS A 534 -1.22 -12.93 -4.64
CA LYS A 534 -1.82 -12.11 -5.71
C LYS A 534 -2.77 -12.87 -6.64
N GLY A 535 -3.07 -14.14 -6.34
CA GLY A 535 -4.05 -14.93 -7.08
C GLY A 535 -3.59 -15.33 -8.48
N LEU A 536 -2.28 -15.48 -8.67
CA LEU A 536 -1.69 -15.78 -9.99
C LEU A 536 -1.93 -17.21 -10.44
N ASP A 537 -2.25 -18.10 -9.54
CA ASP A 537 -2.78 -19.44 -9.83
C ASP A 537 -4.12 -19.35 -10.57
N LEU A 538 -5.06 -18.52 -10.10
CA LEU A 538 -6.32 -18.26 -10.80
C LEU A 538 -6.08 -17.63 -12.18
N VAL A 539 -5.11 -16.69 -12.28
CA VAL A 539 -4.75 -16.06 -13.56
C VAL A 539 -4.22 -17.09 -14.55
N ASN A 540 -3.31 -17.96 -14.12
CA ASN A 540 -2.77 -19.02 -14.96
C ASN A 540 -3.86 -19.96 -15.49
N ASP A 541 -4.85 -20.28 -14.66
CA ASP A 541 -5.97 -21.14 -15.06
C ASP A 541 -6.86 -20.49 -16.15
N VAL A 542 -7.09 -19.17 -16.05
CA VAL A 542 -8.03 -18.49 -16.95
C VAL A 542 -7.39 -17.95 -18.24
N ILE A 543 -6.08 -17.67 -18.27
CA ILE A 543 -5.41 -17.13 -19.48
C ILE A 543 -5.75 -17.92 -20.74
N PRO A 544 -5.69 -19.27 -20.77
CA PRO A 544 -6.01 -20.01 -21.99
C PRO A 544 -7.44 -19.80 -22.50
N SER A 545 -8.35 -19.41 -21.63
CA SER A 545 -9.77 -19.25 -21.93
C SER A 545 -10.17 -17.81 -22.27
N ILE A 546 -9.40 -16.82 -21.81
CA ILE A 546 -9.67 -15.40 -22.06
C ILE A 546 -8.93 -14.85 -23.27
N MET A 547 -7.82 -15.51 -23.68
CA MET A 547 -7.01 -15.11 -24.82
C MET A 547 -7.70 -15.48 -26.12
N ASP A 548 -8.16 -14.46 -26.82
CA ASP A 548 -8.73 -14.52 -28.17
C ASP A 548 -8.11 -13.42 -29.06
N GLU A 549 -8.62 -13.27 -30.28
CA GLU A 549 -8.14 -12.28 -31.26
C GLU A 549 -8.39 -10.81 -30.82
N HIS A 550 -9.28 -10.61 -29.84
CA HIS A 550 -9.66 -9.27 -29.35
C HIS A 550 -9.06 -8.93 -27.97
N THR A 551 -8.25 -9.80 -27.37
CA THR A 551 -7.74 -9.64 -26.02
C THR A 551 -6.22 -9.57 -25.98
N GLN A 552 -5.72 -8.56 -25.28
CA GLN A 552 -4.30 -8.44 -24.94
C GLN A 552 -4.12 -8.43 -23.43
N VAL A 553 -3.02 -9.03 -22.94
CA VAL A 553 -2.68 -9.07 -21.53
C VAL A 553 -1.26 -8.56 -21.31
N VAL A 554 -1.09 -7.69 -20.33
CA VAL A 554 0.21 -7.14 -19.92
C VAL A 554 0.45 -7.46 -18.45
N VAL A 555 1.51 -8.16 -18.14
CA VAL A 555 1.93 -8.47 -16.77
C VAL A 555 3.21 -7.71 -16.44
N LEU A 556 3.23 -6.95 -15.33
CA LEU A 556 4.40 -6.29 -14.78
C LEU A 556 4.66 -6.76 -13.35
N GLY A 557 5.85 -7.31 -13.10
CA GLY A 557 6.27 -7.68 -11.76
C GLY A 557 7.39 -8.70 -11.72
N THR A 558 7.84 -9.02 -10.51
CA THR A 558 8.79 -10.11 -10.21
C THR A 558 8.34 -10.88 -8.98
N GLY A 559 8.81 -12.12 -8.83
CA GLY A 559 8.48 -12.91 -7.65
C GLY A 559 8.89 -14.38 -7.75
N ASP A 560 7.93 -15.27 -7.54
CA ASP A 560 8.16 -16.70 -7.56
C ASP A 560 8.42 -17.19 -9.00
N ALA A 561 9.51 -17.91 -9.21
CA ALA A 561 9.96 -18.36 -10.53
C ALA A 561 8.86 -19.10 -11.32
N MET A 562 8.00 -19.87 -10.61
CA MET A 562 6.91 -20.60 -11.24
C MET A 562 5.92 -19.70 -11.98
N TYR A 563 5.64 -18.50 -11.45
CA TYR A 563 4.75 -17.52 -12.10
C TYR A 563 5.48 -16.77 -13.21
N GLU A 564 6.74 -16.37 -12.97
CA GLU A 564 7.56 -15.74 -14.00
C GLU A 564 7.69 -16.62 -15.24
N ASP A 565 7.99 -17.91 -15.07
CA ASP A 565 8.15 -18.86 -16.17
C ASP A 565 6.83 -19.14 -16.89
N ALA A 566 5.71 -19.22 -16.14
CA ALA A 566 4.38 -19.37 -16.74
C ALA A 566 4.01 -18.16 -17.63
N PHE A 567 4.28 -16.94 -17.17
CA PHE A 567 3.99 -15.74 -17.97
C PHE A 567 4.92 -15.61 -19.18
N ARG A 568 6.21 -15.97 -19.09
CA ARG A 568 7.12 -16.06 -20.25
C ARG A 568 6.63 -17.12 -21.26
N TYR A 569 6.07 -18.22 -20.78
CA TYR A 569 5.44 -19.23 -21.65
C TYR A 569 4.24 -18.63 -22.41
N TYR A 570 3.36 -17.89 -21.75
CA TYR A 570 2.21 -17.26 -22.40
C TYR A 570 2.62 -16.16 -23.39
N GLU A 571 3.64 -15.36 -23.09
CA GLU A 571 4.20 -14.39 -24.03
C GLU A 571 4.68 -15.06 -25.32
N ASN A 572 5.38 -16.20 -25.20
CA ASN A 572 5.81 -16.97 -26.37
C ASN A 572 4.65 -17.60 -27.14
N LYS A 573 3.59 -18.03 -26.43
CA LYS A 573 2.42 -18.69 -27.04
C LYS A 573 1.50 -17.69 -27.74
N TYR A 574 1.29 -16.52 -27.17
CA TYR A 574 0.37 -15.50 -27.65
C TYR A 574 1.12 -14.24 -28.13
N LYS A 575 2.10 -14.43 -29.01
CA LYS A 575 2.93 -13.33 -29.55
C LYS A 575 2.07 -12.20 -30.11
N GLY A 576 2.41 -10.95 -29.72
CA GLY A 576 1.65 -9.77 -30.10
C GLY A 576 0.38 -9.52 -29.29
N ASN A 577 -0.05 -10.48 -28.44
CA ASN A 577 -1.23 -10.33 -27.59
C ASN A 577 -0.95 -10.54 -26.10
N PHE A 578 0.25 -10.99 -25.73
CA PHE A 578 0.66 -11.14 -24.34
C PHE A 578 2.07 -10.58 -24.14
N CYS A 579 2.27 -9.78 -23.09
CA CYS A 579 3.58 -9.28 -22.66
C CYS A 579 3.84 -9.64 -21.20
N ALA A 580 4.96 -10.28 -20.91
CA ALA A 580 5.46 -10.59 -19.58
C ALA A 580 6.67 -9.71 -19.24
N TYR A 581 6.43 -8.49 -18.74
CA TYR A 581 7.50 -7.59 -18.31
C TYR A 581 7.97 -7.97 -16.90
N ILE A 582 8.92 -8.92 -16.83
CA ILE A 582 9.41 -9.49 -15.57
C ILE A 582 10.49 -8.59 -14.99
N ALA A 583 10.07 -7.48 -14.37
CA ALA A 583 10.92 -6.54 -13.66
C ALA A 583 10.08 -5.66 -12.72
N TYR A 584 10.75 -4.98 -11.76
CA TYR A 584 10.19 -3.80 -11.10
C TYR A 584 10.51 -2.56 -11.93
N ASN A 585 9.50 -1.88 -12.43
CA ASN A 585 9.68 -0.65 -13.22
C ASN A 585 8.47 0.28 -13.03
N GLU A 586 8.67 1.36 -12.27
CA GLU A 586 7.61 2.32 -11.96
C GLU A 586 7.15 3.10 -13.20
N ASN A 587 8.07 3.45 -14.10
CA ASN A 587 7.71 4.16 -15.35
C ASN A 587 6.82 3.30 -16.24
N VAL A 588 7.10 2.01 -16.34
CA VAL A 588 6.24 1.06 -17.08
C VAL A 588 4.88 0.91 -16.40
N ALA A 589 4.83 0.93 -15.06
CA ALA A 589 3.57 0.89 -14.32
C ALA A 589 2.65 2.07 -14.68
N HIS A 590 3.17 3.32 -14.74
CA HIS A 590 2.41 4.50 -15.17
C HIS A 590 1.83 4.31 -16.58
N ASN A 591 2.63 3.78 -17.51
CA ASN A 591 2.17 3.53 -18.88
C ASN A 591 1.11 2.44 -18.95
N ILE A 592 1.22 1.38 -18.12
CA ILE A 592 0.19 0.33 -18.02
C ILE A 592 -1.12 0.91 -17.47
N TYR A 593 -1.08 1.68 -16.37
CA TYR A 593 -2.28 2.33 -15.85
C TYR A 593 -2.96 3.25 -16.89
N ALA A 594 -2.16 3.98 -17.66
CA ALA A 594 -2.69 4.88 -18.66
C ALA A 594 -3.15 4.18 -19.94
N GLY A 595 -2.51 3.07 -20.34
CA GLY A 595 -2.74 2.39 -21.62
C GLY A 595 -3.70 1.21 -21.57
N CYS A 596 -3.87 0.54 -20.41
CA CYS A 596 -4.80 -0.57 -20.27
C CYS A 596 -6.25 -0.09 -20.21
N ASP A 597 -7.19 -0.91 -20.70
CA ASP A 597 -8.63 -0.69 -20.54
C ASP A 597 -9.12 -1.19 -19.18
N ALA A 598 -8.61 -2.35 -18.72
CA ALA A 598 -8.92 -2.94 -17.43
C ALA A 598 -7.66 -3.33 -16.66
N LEU A 599 -7.76 -3.41 -15.33
CA LEU A 599 -6.68 -3.87 -14.46
C LEU A 599 -7.13 -5.01 -13.55
N LEU A 600 -6.37 -6.09 -13.53
CA LEU A 600 -6.70 -7.33 -12.84
C LEU A 600 -6.02 -7.39 -11.47
N VAL A 601 -6.81 -7.57 -10.39
CA VAL A 601 -6.31 -7.72 -9.02
C VAL A 601 -7.05 -8.87 -8.29
N PRO A 602 -6.79 -10.14 -8.64
CA PRO A 602 -7.54 -11.30 -8.15
C PRO A 602 -6.98 -11.84 -6.84
N SER A 603 -6.51 -11.00 -5.96
CA SER A 603 -5.74 -11.37 -4.77
C SER A 603 -6.48 -12.35 -3.85
N ARG A 604 -5.74 -13.34 -3.30
CA ARG A 604 -6.23 -14.27 -2.26
C ARG A 604 -6.60 -13.51 -0.99
N PHE A 605 -5.80 -12.53 -0.62
CA PHE A 605 -6.10 -11.51 0.39
C PHE A 605 -5.39 -10.22 0.01
N GLU A 606 -6.04 -9.08 0.24
CA GLU A 606 -5.50 -7.76 -0.08
C GLU A 606 -5.88 -6.77 1.02
N PRO A 607 -4.99 -6.49 1.97
CA PRO A 607 -5.32 -5.62 3.11
C PRO A 607 -5.95 -4.29 2.70
N CYS A 608 -5.37 -3.60 1.73
CA CYS A 608 -5.92 -2.40 1.12
C CYS A 608 -5.94 -2.49 -0.41
N GLY A 609 -4.76 -2.70 -1.01
CA GLY A 609 -4.53 -2.49 -2.43
C GLY A 609 -4.47 -0.99 -2.78
N LEU A 610 -3.42 -0.61 -3.51
CA LEU A 610 -3.30 0.73 -4.12
C LEU A 610 -3.53 0.65 -5.62
N THR A 611 -3.25 -0.51 -6.20
CA THR A 611 -3.31 -0.77 -7.64
C THR A 611 -4.69 -0.46 -8.24
N GLN A 612 -5.79 -0.86 -7.59
CA GLN A 612 -7.15 -0.56 -8.03
C GLN A 612 -7.49 0.93 -7.87
N LEU A 613 -6.95 1.62 -6.85
CA LEU A 613 -7.18 3.05 -6.66
C LEU A 613 -6.48 3.86 -7.76
N ILE A 614 -5.23 3.50 -8.07
CA ILE A 614 -4.46 4.10 -9.15
C ILE A 614 -5.11 3.79 -10.50
N SER A 615 -5.57 2.56 -10.73
CA SER A 615 -6.25 2.19 -11.98
C SER A 615 -7.50 3.04 -12.22
N MET A 616 -8.36 3.21 -11.22
CA MET A 616 -9.52 4.10 -11.29
C MET A 616 -9.11 5.53 -11.63
N ARG A 617 -8.07 6.06 -10.97
CA ARG A 617 -7.57 7.42 -11.22
C ARG A 617 -7.07 7.61 -12.66
N TYR A 618 -6.54 6.55 -13.28
CA TYR A 618 -6.07 6.54 -14.68
C TYR A 618 -7.14 6.04 -15.67
N GLY A 619 -8.38 5.80 -15.23
CA GLY A 619 -9.48 5.34 -16.07
C GLY A 619 -9.27 3.93 -16.63
N SER A 620 -8.58 3.06 -15.91
CA SER A 620 -8.50 1.63 -16.15
C SER A 620 -9.42 0.90 -15.18
N ILE A 621 -10.41 0.17 -15.71
CA ILE A 621 -11.47 -0.42 -14.88
C ILE A 621 -10.92 -1.60 -14.06
N PRO A 622 -11.09 -1.61 -12.74
CA PRO A 622 -10.60 -2.71 -11.91
C PRO A 622 -11.47 -3.97 -12.04
N ILE A 623 -10.81 -5.13 -12.16
CA ILE A 623 -11.41 -6.47 -12.06
C ILE A 623 -10.80 -7.13 -10.82
N VAL A 624 -11.55 -7.31 -9.75
CA VAL A 624 -11.00 -7.64 -8.43
C VAL A 624 -11.75 -8.76 -7.71
N ARG A 625 -11.06 -9.45 -6.80
CA ARG A 625 -11.74 -10.29 -5.81
C ARG A 625 -12.23 -9.43 -4.63
N GLU A 626 -13.41 -9.76 -4.08
CA GLU A 626 -14.01 -9.08 -2.93
C GLU A 626 -13.33 -9.51 -1.61
N THR A 627 -12.17 -8.92 -1.32
CA THR A 627 -11.43 -9.11 -0.07
C THR A 627 -10.77 -7.80 0.37
N GLY A 628 -10.69 -7.56 1.66
CA GLY A 628 -10.04 -6.40 2.27
C GLY A 628 -10.41 -5.08 1.58
N GLY A 629 -9.40 -4.27 1.28
CA GLY A 629 -9.61 -2.97 0.65
C GLY A 629 -10.13 -3.02 -0.79
N LEU A 630 -10.00 -4.14 -1.50
CA LEU A 630 -10.62 -4.31 -2.82
C LEU A 630 -12.14 -4.25 -2.70
N LYS A 631 -12.71 -4.94 -1.69
CA LYS A 631 -14.15 -4.93 -1.40
C LYS A 631 -14.64 -3.55 -0.94
N ASP A 632 -13.83 -2.84 -0.16
CA ASP A 632 -14.19 -1.50 0.34
C ASP A 632 -14.19 -0.44 -0.77
N THR A 633 -13.37 -0.61 -1.81
CA THR A 633 -13.10 0.43 -2.81
C THR A 633 -13.75 0.16 -4.17
N VAL A 634 -13.98 -1.10 -4.55
CA VAL A 634 -14.58 -1.49 -5.82
C VAL A 634 -16.01 -2.02 -5.61
N GLN A 635 -16.97 -1.28 -6.14
CA GLN A 635 -18.38 -1.67 -6.13
C GLN A 635 -18.70 -2.42 -7.43
N PRO A 636 -19.36 -3.60 -7.35
CA PRO A 636 -19.69 -4.39 -8.53
C PRO A 636 -20.54 -3.58 -9.50
N TYR A 637 -20.17 -3.65 -10.79
CA TYR A 637 -20.93 -3.00 -11.86
C TYR A 637 -22.33 -3.63 -12.00
N ASN A 638 -23.35 -2.79 -12.02
CA ASN A 638 -24.73 -3.16 -12.25
C ASN A 638 -25.20 -2.66 -13.63
N LEU A 639 -25.47 -3.60 -14.52
CA LEU A 639 -25.88 -3.32 -15.90
C LEU A 639 -27.27 -2.64 -15.98
N PHE A 640 -28.17 -2.88 -15.00
CA PHE A 640 -29.56 -2.39 -15.06
C PHE A 640 -29.68 -0.90 -14.83
N ASP A 641 -28.87 -0.35 -13.94
CA ASP A 641 -28.87 1.07 -13.57
C ASP A 641 -27.57 1.80 -13.93
N ASN A 642 -26.62 1.09 -14.58
CA ASN A 642 -25.30 1.58 -14.96
C ASN A 642 -24.54 2.20 -13.78
N THR A 643 -24.57 1.54 -12.62
CA THR A 643 -23.82 1.93 -11.41
C THR A 643 -22.67 0.98 -11.13
N GLY A 644 -21.87 1.30 -10.11
CA GLY A 644 -20.64 0.56 -9.79
C GLY A 644 -19.41 1.14 -10.47
N ASN A 645 -18.24 0.60 -10.15
CA ASN A 645 -16.94 1.12 -10.58
C ASN A 645 -15.91 0.02 -10.87
N GLY A 646 -16.37 -1.20 -11.17
CA GLY A 646 -15.51 -2.31 -11.55
C GLY A 646 -16.24 -3.64 -11.59
N PHE A 647 -15.51 -4.71 -11.88
CA PHE A 647 -16.05 -6.06 -11.92
C PHE A 647 -15.49 -6.86 -10.76
N THR A 648 -16.36 -7.52 -10.00
CA THR A 648 -15.96 -8.23 -8.79
C THR A 648 -16.36 -9.70 -8.83
N PHE A 649 -15.66 -10.53 -8.05
CA PHE A 649 -16.04 -11.90 -7.74
C PHE A 649 -15.75 -12.19 -6.26
N ASP A 650 -16.56 -13.02 -5.62
CA ASP A 650 -16.54 -13.23 -4.16
C ASP A 650 -15.60 -14.35 -3.71
N ARG A 651 -15.69 -15.54 -4.31
CA ARG A 651 -14.92 -16.72 -3.90
C ARG A 651 -13.64 -16.87 -4.70
N TYR A 652 -12.61 -17.43 -4.06
CA TYR A 652 -11.32 -17.67 -4.68
C TYR A 652 -11.37 -18.87 -5.63
N GLU A 653 -11.99 -18.69 -6.80
CA GLU A 653 -12.25 -19.71 -7.81
C GLU A 653 -11.98 -19.18 -9.21
N SER A 654 -11.25 -19.93 -10.03
CA SER A 654 -10.88 -19.56 -11.41
C SER A 654 -12.11 -19.30 -12.30
N GLY A 655 -13.19 -20.07 -12.12
CA GLY A 655 -14.44 -19.89 -12.88
C GLY A 655 -15.12 -18.56 -12.63
N LEU A 656 -15.06 -18.04 -11.39
CA LEU A 656 -15.65 -16.74 -11.04
C LEU A 656 -14.77 -15.58 -11.54
N LEU A 657 -13.44 -15.75 -11.53
CA LEU A 657 -12.54 -14.80 -12.17
C LEU A 657 -12.79 -14.71 -13.68
N TYR A 658 -12.94 -15.88 -14.34
CA TYR A 658 -13.29 -15.96 -15.76
C TYR A 658 -14.60 -15.22 -16.05
N ASP A 659 -15.65 -15.44 -15.24
CA ASP A 659 -16.93 -14.73 -15.37
C ASP A 659 -16.77 -13.22 -15.23
N ALA A 660 -16.02 -12.76 -14.23
CA ALA A 660 -15.78 -11.33 -14.01
C ALA A 660 -15.07 -10.68 -15.21
N ILE A 661 -14.06 -11.35 -15.78
CA ILE A 661 -13.38 -10.89 -16.99
C ILE A 661 -14.33 -10.87 -18.19
N ASN A 662 -15.17 -11.88 -18.36
CA ASN A 662 -16.12 -11.92 -19.48
C ASN A 662 -17.21 -10.84 -19.36
N ARG A 663 -17.72 -10.57 -18.15
CA ARG A 663 -18.64 -9.44 -17.95
C ARG A 663 -18.00 -8.10 -18.32
N ALA A 664 -16.71 -7.93 -18.00
CA ALA A 664 -15.95 -6.74 -18.42
C ALA A 664 -15.80 -6.67 -19.94
N LYS A 665 -15.40 -7.78 -20.60
CA LYS A 665 -15.29 -7.86 -22.07
C LYS A 665 -16.63 -7.60 -22.75
N THR A 666 -17.70 -8.19 -22.27
CA THR A 666 -19.06 -7.98 -22.81
C THR A 666 -19.45 -6.50 -22.77
N LEU A 667 -19.26 -5.83 -21.61
CA LEU A 667 -19.56 -4.40 -21.52
C LEU A 667 -18.68 -3.56 -22.45
N TYR A 668 -17.39 -3.90 -22.55
CA TYR A 668 -16.42 -3.18 -23.39
C TYR A 668 -16.79 -3.25 -24.88
N PHE A 669 -17.19 -4.43 -25.38
CA PHE A 669 -17.48 -4.64 -26.79
C PHE A 669 -18.93 -4.33 -27.18
N GLU A 670 -19.91 -4.66 -26.33
CA GLU A 670 -21.32 -4.56 -26.68
C GLU A 670 -21.96 -3.23 -26.23
N ASN A 671 -21.41 -2.58 -25.20
CA ASN A 671 -21.95 -1.33 -24.69
C ASN A 671 -20.86 -0.32 -24.30
N ARG A 672 -20.10 0.10 -25.31
CA ARG A 672 -18.98 1.03 -25.14
C ARG A 672 -19.37 2.34 -24.46
N LYS A 673 -20.60 2.81 -24.64
CA LYS A 673 -21.08 4.01 -23.96
C LYS A 673 -21.07 3.85 -22.43
N TYR A 674 -21.58 2.74 -21.90
CA TYR A 674 -21.61 2.51 -20.46
C TYR A 674 -20.21 2.25 -19.89
N TRP A 675 -19.36 1.62 -20.69
CA TRP A 675 -17.93 1.49 -20.35
C TRP A 675 -17.27 2.86 -20.19
N ASP A 676 -17.45 3.75 -21.17
CA ASP A 676 -16.86 5.09 -21.16
C ASP A 676 -17.42 5.95 -20.01
N GLU A 677 -18.71 5.83 -19.69
CA GLU A 677 -19.32 6.49 -18.54
C GLU A 677 -18.75 5.98 -17.21
N MET A 678 -18.45 4.67 -17.09
CA MET A 678 -17.77 4.09 -15.92
C MET A 678 -16.35 4.61 -15.79
N VAL A 679 -15.59 4.68 -16.88
CA VAL A 679 -14.23 5.27 -16.90
C VAL A 679 -14.24 6.70 -16.35
N VAL A 680 -15.16 7.54 -16.82
CA VAL A 680 -15.28 8.93 -16.35
C VAL A 680 -15.70 9.00 -14.88
N ARG A 681 -16.60 8.13 -14.45
CA ARG A 681 -17.04 8.01 -13.04
C ARG A 681 -15.90 7.64 -12.11
N ASP A 682 -15.08 6.67 -12.51
CA ASP A 682 -13.94 6.20 -11.73
C ASP A 682 -12.87 7.28 -11.59
N MET A 683 -12.55 8.00 -12.66
CA MET A 683 -11.61 9.11 -12.61
C MET A 683 -12.05 10.29 -11.74
N ASN A 684 -13.36 10.47 -11.57
CA ASN A 684 -13.94 11.51 -10.70
C ASN A 684 -14.11 11.06 -9.25
N LYS A 685 -13.88 9.77 -8.93
CA LYS A 685 -13.93 9.28 -7.55
C LYS A 685 -12.75 9.86 -6.77
N ASP A 686 -13.03 10.42 -5.59
CA ASP A 686 -11.97 10.85 -4.68
C ASP A 686 -11.29 9.61 -4.07
N VAL A 687 -10.07 9.36 -4.53
CA VAL A 687 -9.17 8.30 -4.02
C VAL A 687 -7.96 8.89 -3.30
N SER A 688 -7.99 10.19 -2.98
CA SER A 688 -6.92 10.89 -2.28
C SER A 688 -6.88 10.52 -0.79
N TRP A 689 -5.82 10.97 -0.11
CA TRP A 689 -5.68 10.82 1.33
C TRP A 689 -6.60 11.73 2.16
N GLN A 690 -7.35 12.67 1.57
CA GLN A 690 -8.08 13.70 2.32
C GLN A 690 -9.06 13.12 3.35
N GLN A 691 -9.88 12.17 2.93
CA GLN A 691 -10.88 11.52 3.79
C GLN A 691 -10.20 10.70 4.90
N SER A 692 -9.20 9.90 4.52
CA SER A 692 -8.49 9.01 5.45
C SER A 692 -7.66 9.79 6.46
N ALA A 693 -6.96 10.85 6.02
CA ALA A 693 -6.18 11.72 6.90
C ALA A 693 -7.07 12.41 7.94
N LYS A 694 -8.29 12.79 7.55
CA LYS A 694 -9.26 13.33 8.51
C LYS A 694 -9.65 12.31 9.58
N GLN A 695 -9.94 11.06 9.19
CA GLN A 695 -10.26 9.98 10.13
C GLN A 695 -9.10 9.70 11.10
N TYR A 696 -7.85 9.70 10.59
CA TYR A 696 -6.66 9.57 11.44
C TYR A 696 -6.53 10.74 12.41
N LYS A 697 -6.73 11.98 11.95
CA LYS A 697 -6.70 13.16 12.82
C LYS A 697 -7.77 13.11 13.90
N ASP A 698 -9.02 12.76 13.54
CA ASP A 698 -10.13 12.66 14.48
C ASP A 698 -9.81 11.60 15.56
N MET A 699 -9.25 10.45 15.18
CA MET A 699 -8.78 9.42 16.10
C MET A 699 -7.65 9.92 17.02
N TYR A 700 -6.68 10.71 16.52
CA TYR A 700 -5.61 11.26 17.37
C TYR A 700 -6.15 12.29 18.37
N VAL A 701 -7.09 13.12 17.95
CA VAL A 701 -7.75 14.08 18.85
C VAL A 701 -8.53 13.39 19.95
N GLU A 702 -9.29 12.32 19.60
CA GLU A 702 -10.01 11.49 20.57
C GLU A 702 -9.05 10.83 21.58
N LEU A 703 -7.90 10.32 21.09
CA LEU A 703 -6.92 9.64 21.92
C LEU A 703 -6.19 10.58 22.90
N THR A 704 -6.10 11.86 22.56
CA THR A 704 -5.31 12.86 23.30
C THR A 704 -6.13 14.09 23.65
N PRO A 705 -7.18 13.98 24.49
CA PRO A 705 -7.96 15.12 24.89
C PRO A 705 -7.07 16.11 25.66
N LYS A 706 -7.03 17.37 25.19
CA LYS A 706 -6.41 18.49 25.90
C LYS A 706 -7.55 19.26 26.59
N TYR A 707 -7.54 19.27 27.91
CA TYR A 707 -8.48 20.02 28.74
C TYR A 707 -8.07 21.45 28.90
#